data_64905440517c70415cf40034d0676545
#
_entry.id   64905440517c70415cf40034d0676545
#
_cell.length_a   1.000
_cell.length_b   1.000
_cell.length_c   1.000
_cell.angle_alpha   90.00
_cell.angle_beta   90.00
_cell.angle_gamma   90.00
#
_symmetry.space_group_name_H-M   'P 1'
#
loop_
_entity.id
_entity.type
_entity.pdbx_description
1 polymer ?
#
loop_
_entity_poly.entity_id
_entity_poly.type
_entity_poly.pdbx_seq_one_letter_code
_entity_poly.pdbx_strand_id
1 'polypeptide(L)'
;MFEDKKWDKTFKDRLARHYDELKWLYSELYHNDQQAFNYFCDMMYEYYEKRSPMLREWDEAREASPDWYKGNDMLGMLMYTNCFAGNLKGVKSHLDYIQECGVNYLHLMPLLESPKDRSDGGYAVSNFRKVQPELGTMEDLAELADDCHTRGMCVCLDFVMNHTSEDHEWAMRAKAGEKEYQDRFFFYDDWTIPNEFEKTVPQVFPQTAPGNFSWCPEVNKVVMTTFWPYQWDLNYANPVVFNDMTADMLNLCNHGVDIIRLDATPYIWKEIGTPCRNLPQVHTLVRLMHMATEVVCPGTLLLGEVVMEPSKVVPYFGTIEKPECHMLYNVTTMASTWHTVATHDVRLLRHQMEAVFALPHEYTFLNYLRCHDDIGWGLDYDYLKQFGITEVPHKKYLNDYLTGKGYNSDARGELYNDDPRLGDARLCGTTASLCGIEAAEYEKNEWKVKRGISLDIMLHAFLLTQSGIPVLYAGDEIGQLNDYTYHDDPIKADDSRYLHRGDMNWEEAELRNVEGTRENIIFKALRQLEEIRAEYCVFENEADAWIIEPWNDHILGIGRYYNGEKLLAFFNFSENEQTAWVNEMEDYYDLVTGEPKAAKAINIPGYSFVWLMTTFNKPFVKKQHPKIERRIEEAAPAEKKAEAEKKPAAKKTAARKPAAKKAAAEKKPAVKKAAAEKKPAAKKAAEKKPAAKKTAARKPAAKKAAAKEPAAEAAEE
;
A
#
# COMPACT_ATOMS: atom_id res chain seq x y z
N MET A 1 -30.90 15.40 25.14
CA MET A 1 -30.37 14.06 25.25
C MET A 1 -29.03 13.99 26.00
N PHE A 2 -28.15 14.99 25.89
CA PHE A 2 -26.84 15.05 26.55
C PHE A 2 -26.76 16.18 27.58
N GLU A 3 -27.91 16.77 28.01
CA GLU A 3 -27.95 17.92 28.90
C GLU A 3 -27.36 17.61 30.28
N ASP A 4 -27.49 16.37 30.73
CA ASP A 4 -26.95 15.89 32.01
C ASP A 4 -25.47 15.49 31.96
N LYS A 5 -24.88 15.31 30.74
CA LYS A 5 -23.46 14.96 30.57
C LYS A 5 -22.59 16.23 30.58
N LYS A 6 -21.53 16.22 31.39
CA LYS A 6 -20.56 17.34 31.46
C LYS A 6 -19.52 17.26 30.32
N TRP A 7 -19.98 16.91 29.14
CA TRP A 7 -19.11 16.85 27.97
C TRP A 7 -18.81 18.25 27.40
N ASP A 8 -17.66 18.38 26.75
CA ASP A 8 -17.25 19.58 26.04
C ASP A 8 -18.28 20.00 24.98
N LYS A 9 -18.40 21.30 24.70
CA LYS A 9 -19.37 21.80 23.76
C LYS A 9 -19.07 21.36 22.33
N THR A 10 -17.82 21.45 21.90
CA THR A 10 -17.40 21.06 20.53
C THR A 10 -17.70 19.57 20.28
N PHE A 11 -17.38 18.71 21.26
CA PHE A 11 -17.73 17.30 21.18
C PHE A 11 -19.24 17.09 21.07
N LYS A 12 -20.05 17.79 21.88
CA LYS A 12 -21.50 17.69 21.81
C LYS A 12 -22.07 18.13 20.46
N ASP A 13 -21.53 19.23 19.92
CA ASP A 13 -21.98 19.77 18.62
C ASP A 13 -21.61 18.80 17.47
N ARG A 14 -20.42 18.18 17.51
CA ARG A 14 -20.00 17.16 16.55
C ARG A 14 -20.86 15.89 16.68
N LEU A 15 -21.01 15.37 17.89
CA LEU A 15 -21.83 14.16 18.13
C LEU A 15 -23.30 14.40 17.72
N ALA A 16 -23.87 15.58 17.97
CA ALA A 16 -25.24 15.89 17.61
C ALA A 16 -25.50 15.82 16.09
N ARG A 17 -24.49 16.11 15.26
CA ARG A 17 -24.60 15.99 13.79
C ARG A 17 -24.79 14.54 13.33
N HIS A 18 -24.21 13.59 14.05
CA HIS A 18 -24.18 12.17 13.68
C HIS A 18 -25.08 11.27 14.54
N TYR A 19 -25.61 11.79 15.65
CA TYR A 19 -26.24 10.98 16.70
C TYR A 19 -27.37 10.06 16.22
N ASP A 20 -28.28 10.58 15.42
CA ASP A 20 -29.46 9.83 15.00
C ASP A 20 -29.05 8.66 14.06
N GLU A 21 -28.10 8.91 13.15
CA GLU A 21 -27.55 7.89 12.28
C GLU A 21 -26.70 6.88 13.06
N LEU A 22 -25.78 7.35 13.91
CA LEU A 22 -24.96 6.48 14.79
C LEU A 22 -25.86 5.54 15.60
N LYS A 23 -26.87 6.10 16.26
CA LYS A 23 -27.79 5.32 17.09
C LYS A 23 -28.58 4.30 16.26
N TRP A 24 -29.06 4.71 15.09
CA TRP A 24 -29.82 3.82 14.22
C TRP A 24 -28.95 2.66 13.72
N LEU A 25 -27.80 2.92 13.12
CA LEU A 25 -26.90 1.91 12.60
C LEU A 25 -26.37 0.96 13.70
N TYR A 26 -26.00 1.52 14.85
CA TYR A 26 -25.58 0.72 16.00
C TYR A 26 -26.71 -0.20 16.51
N SER A 27 -27.94 0.32 16.54
CA SER A 27 -29.09 -0.46 16.99
C SER A 27 -29.47 -1.59 16.00
N GLU A 28 -29.30 -1.37 14.70
CA GLU A 28 -29.50 -2.41 13.68
C GLU A 28 -28.53 -3.57 13.87
N LEU A 29 -27.23 -3.28 14.14
CA LEU A 29 -26.22 -4.30 14.36
C LEU A 29 -26.41 -5.03 15.70
N TYR A 30 -26.73 -4.32 16.77
CA TYR A 30 -26.68 -4.81 18.16
C TYR A 30 -28.04 -4.84 18.85
N HIS A 31 -29.11 -5.01 18.09
CA HIS A 31 -30.46 -5.28 18.60
C HIS A 31 -30.94 -4.30 19.68
N ASN A 32 -30.66 -3.01 19.53
CA ASN A 32 -30.98 -1.94 20.47
C ASN A 32 -30.30 -2.07 21.84
N ASP A 33 -29.08 -2.61 21.94
CA ASP A 33 -28.29 -2.60 23.16
C ASP A 33 -27.92 -1.17 23.57
N GLN A 34 -28.80 -0.54 24.34
CA GLN A 34 -28.64 0.84 24.78
C GLN A 34 -27.45 1.00 25.73
N GLN A 35 -27.08 -0.03 26.49
CA GLN A 35 -25.93 0.04 27.40
C GLN A 35 -24.62 0.08 26.62
N ALA A 36 -24.46 -0.80 25.63
CA ALA A 36 -23.30 -0.85 24.75
C ALA A 36 -23.17 0.46 23.94
N PHE A 37 -24.30 1.03 23.42
CA PHE A 37 -24.29 2.29 22.73
C PHE A 37 -23.90 3.49 23.62
N ASN A 38 -24.39 3.51 24.86
CA ASN A 38 -24.02 4.57 25.81
C ASN A 38 -22.52 4.50 26.15
N TYR A 39 -22.00 3.26 26.33
CA TYR A 39 -20.56 3.05 26.52
C TYR A 39 -19.76 3.53 25.31
N PHE A 40 -20.22 3.27 24.08
CA PHE A 40 -19.59 3.77 22.86
C PHE A 40 -19.49 5.30 22.84
N CYS A 41 -20.58 6.01 23.20
CA CYS A 41 -20.57 7.47 23.28
C CYS A 41 -19.64 8.00 24.39
N ASP A 42 -19.63 7.37 25.56
CA ASP A 42 -18.76 7.75 26.69
C ASP A 42 -17.27 7.49 26.32
N MET A 43 -16.98 6.40 25.64
CA MET A 43 -15.64 6.06 25.13
C MET A 43 -15.14 7.10 24.12
N MET A 44 -15.96 7.50 23.14
CA MET A 44 -15.60 8.55 22.19
C MET A 44 -15.26 9.87 22.93
N TYR A 45 -16.03 10.24 23.97
CA TYR A 45 -15.72 11.42 24.76
C TYR A 45 -14.39 11.30 25.52
N GLU A 46 -14.09 10.13 26.06
CA GLU A 46 -12.81 9.85 26.75
C GLU A 46 -11.61 10.10 25.80
N TYR A 47 -11.69 9.60 24.55
CA TYR A 47 -10.62 9.79 23.56
C TYR A 47 -10.57 11.23 23.07
N TYR A 48 -11.71 11.94 22.94
CA TYR A 48 -11.73 13.37 22.69
C TYR A 48 -11.04 14.17 23.81
N GLU A 49 -11.27 13.85 25.10
CA GLU A 49 -10.60 14.53 26.19
C GLU A 49 -9.09 14.27 26.22
N LYS A 50 -8.65 13.06 25.87
CA LYS A 50 -7.24 12.69 25.79
C LYS A 50 -6.49 13.32 24.61
N ARG A 51 -7.21 13.81 23.61
CA ARG A 51 -6.59 14.40 22.43
C ARG A 51 -5.85 15.69 22.80
N SER A 52 -4.58 15.79 22.37
CA SER A 52 -3.73 16.93 22.71
C SER A 52 -4.29 18.26 22.15
N PRO A 53 -4.01 19.39 22.80
CA PRO A 53 -4.46 20.69 22.30
C PRO A 53 -4.01 20.96 20.85
N MET A 54 -2.78 20.57 20.52
CA MET A 54 -2.21 20.72 19.18
C MET A 54 -2.98 19.90 18.14
N LEU A 55 -3.30 18.63 18.44
CA LEU A 55 -4.11 17.81 17.53
C LEU A 55 -5.53 18.32 17.37
N ARG A 56 -6.13 18.92 18.42
CA ARG A 56 -7.45 19.57 18.31
C ARG A 56 -7.43 20.80 17.39
N GLU A 57 -6.36 21.59 17.41
CA GLU A 57 -6.21 22.71 16.46
C GLU A 57 -6.12 22.19 15.02
N TRP A 58 -5.47 21.05 14.80
CA TRP A 58 -5.44 20.39 13.51
C TRP A 58 -6.82 19.92 13.08
N ASP A 59 -7.56 19.29 13.98
CA ASP A 59 -8.92 18.86 13.72
C ASP A 59 -9.80 20.03 13.27
N GLU A 60 -9.73 21.17 13.99
CA GLU A 60 -10.50 22.37 13.64
C GLU A 60 -10.12 22.92 12.24
N ALA A 61 -8.83 22.96 11.91
CA ALA A 61 -8.37 23.43 10.61
C ALA A 61 -8.76 22.50 9.47
N ARG A 62 -8.68 21.18 9.69
CA ARG A 62 -9.06 20.17 8.69
C ARG A 62 -10.58 20.04 8.56
N GLU A 63 -11.34 20.16 9.64
CA GLU A 63 -12.80 20.25 9.60
C GLU A 63 -13.28 21.45 8.77
N ALA A 64 -12.54 22.57 8.81
CA ALA A 64 -12.79 23.75 7.97
C ALA A 64 -12.33 23.58 6.50
N SER A 65 -11.46 22.61 6.21
CA SER A 65 -10.94 22.30 4.88
C SER A 65 -10.88 20.78 4.69
N PRO A 66 -12.03 20.12 4.52
CA PRO A 66 -12.11 18.63 4.52
C PRO A 66 -11.33 17.97 3.38
N ASP A 67 -11.10 18.68 2.28
CA ASP A 67 -10.34 18.20 1.11
C ASP A 67 -8.82 18.43 1.23
N TRP A 68 -8.29 18.65 2.44
CA TRP A 68 -6.89 18.95 2.70
C TRP A 68 -5.89 17.95 2.08
N TYR A 69 -6.33 16.73 1.82
CA TYR A 69 -5.51 15.61 1.29
C TYR A 69 -5.62 15.44 -0.23
N LYS A 70 -6.44 16.24 -0.93
CA LYS A 70 -6.73 16.05 -2.37
C LYS A 70 -5.87 16.91 -3.31
N GLY A 71 -4.87 17.63 -2.79
CA GLY A 71 -4.02 18.50 -3.60
C GLY A 71 -3.11 17.75 -4.57
N ASN A 72 -2.76 18.40 -5.70
CA ASN A 72 -1.82 17.87 -6.69
C ASN A 72 -0.38 17.75 -6.16
N ASP A 73 -0.05 18.28 -5.00
CA ASP A 73 1.23 18.15 -4.32
C ASP A 73 1.29 16.96 -3.34
N MET A 74 0.18 16.24 -3.15
CA MET A 74 0.20 15.01 -2.35
C MET A 74 0.98 13.91 -3.05
N LEU A 75 2.00 13.39 -2.38
CA LEU A 75 2.81 12.25 -2.80
C LEU A 75 3.11 11.37 -1.59
N GLY A 76 2.75 10.09 -1.69
CA GLY A 76 2.97 9.12 -0.62
C GLY A 76 4.21 8.26 -0.82
N MET A 77 4.74 7.74 0.31
CA MET A 77 5.75 6.69 0.33
C MET A 77 5.37 5.64 1.37
N LEU A 78 5.27 4.37 0.93
CA LEU A 78 5.07 3.22 1.79
C LEU A 78 6.41 2.61 2.19
N MET A 79 6.56 2.20 3.46
CA MET A 79 7.77 1.53 3.91
C MET A 79 7.53 0.63 5.12
N TYR A 80 8.29 -0.44 5.22
CA TYR A 80 8.53 -1.10 6.50
C TYR A 80 9.59 -0.30 7.28
N THR A 81 9.27 0.10 8.51
CA THR A 81 10.17 0.89 9.37
C THR A 81 11.53 0.22 9.57
N ASN A 82 11.55 -1.10 9.81
CA ASN A 82 12.78 -1.86 9.97
C ASN A 82 13.62 -1.93 8.70
N CYS A 83 12.98 -2.17 7.55
CA CYS A 83 13.68 -2.27 6.26
C CYS A 83 14.20 -0.92 5.79
N PHE A 84 13.47 0.17 6.03
CA PHE A 84 13.90 1.50 5.62
C PHE A 84 15.05 2.04 6.48
N ALA A 85 14.91 2.01 7.82
CA ALA A 85 15.88 2.65 8.69
C ALA A 85 16.05 1.97 10.08
N GLY A 86 15.69 0.70 10.18
CA GLY A 86 15.86 -0.11 11.38
C GLY A 86 14.80 0.12 12.46
N ASN A 87 14.38 1.36 12.72
CA ASN A 87 13.38 1.71 13.74
C ASN A 87 12.84 3.14 13.52
N LEU A 88 11.87 3.56 14.35
CA LEU A 88 11.24 4.89 14.27
C LEU A 88 12.23 6.05 14.38
N LYS A 89 13.26 5.94 15.23
CA LYS A 89 14.32 6.95 15.34
C LYS A 89 15.18 7.01 14.08
N GLY A 90 15.40 5.87 13.45
CA GLY A 90 16.04 5.80 12.15
C GLY A 90 15.21 6.51 11.06
N VAL A 91 13.91 6.24 10.97
CA VAL A 91 13.01 6.96 10.04
C VAL A 91 13.05 8.46 10.31
N LYS A 92 12.94 8.87 11.58
CA LYS A 92 13.05 10.29 11.99
C LYS A 92 14.35 10.94 11.51
N SER A 93 15.49 10.22 11.55
CA SER A 93 16.78 10.73 11.08
C SER A 93 16.90 10.84 9.56
N HIS A 94 15.99 10.22 8.80
CA HIS A 94 15.96 10.26 7.33
C HIS A 94 14.78 11.09 6.76
N LEU A 95 14.10 11.89 7.59
CA LEU A 95 13.02 12.76 7.12
C LEU A 95 13.49 13.78 6.07
N ASP A 96 14.76 14.22 6.12
CA ASP A 96 15.33 15.11 5.09
C ASP A 96 15.41 14.41 3.73
N TYR A 97 15.77 13.12 3.69
CA TYR A 97 15.74 12.31 2.48
C TYR A 97 14.31 12.14 1.95
N ILE A 98 13.35 11.80 2.83
CA ILE A 98 11.95 11.64 2.46
C ILE A 98 11.38 12.94 1.86
N GLN A 99 11.74 14.11 2.42
CA GLN A 99 11.37 15.41 1.84
C GLN A 99 12.09 15.68 0.51
N GLU A 100 13.36 15.28 0.36
CA GLU A 100 14.08 15.37 -0.92
C GLU A 100 13.36 14.58 -2.01
N CYS A 101 12.73 13.42 -1.67
CA CYS A 101 11.86 12.65 -2.56
C CYS A 101 10.49 13.32 -2.83
N GLY A 102 10.21 14.53 -2.31
CA GLY A 102 8.93 15.23 -2.50
C GLY A 102 7.75 14.67 -1.71
N VAL A 103 8.00 13.72 -0.85
CA VAL A 103 6.98 13.00 -0.09
C VAL A 103 6.42 13.87 1.04
N ASN A 104 5.09 13.91 1.13
CA ASN A 104 4.34 14.56 2.22
C ASN A 104 3.26 13.66 2.83
N TYR A 105 3.21 12.39 2.43
CA TYR A 105 2.37 11.34 3.00
C TYR A 105 3.23 10.11 3.30
N LEU A 106 3.54 9.86 4.56
CA LEU A 106 4.38 8.76 5.01
C LEU A 106 3.52 7.61 5.52
N HIS A 107 3.55 6.46 4.85
CA HIS A 107 2.82 5.27 5.26
C HIS A 107 3.79 4.24 5.86
N LEU A 108 3.70 4.05 7.17
CA LEU A 108 4.44 3.04 7.90
C LEU A 108 3.65 1.73 7.90
N MET A 109 4.21 0.68 7.31
CA MET A 109 3.66 -0.68 7.35
C MET A 109 3.58 -1.19 8.79
N PRO A 110 2.88 -2.33 9.07
CA PRO A 110 2.50 -2.68 10.43
C PRO A 110 3.60 -2.45 11.47
N LEU A 111 3.27 -1.62 12.44
CA LEU A 111 4.20 -1.12 13.46
C LEU A 111 3.92 -1.68 14.85
N LEU A 112 2.71 -2.23 15.06
CA LEU A 112 2.25 -2.66 16.38
C LEU A 112 2.84 -4.00 16.79
N GLU A 113 2.87 -4.26 18.10
CA GLU A 113 3.47 -5.48 18.68
C GLU A 113 2.87 -6.75 18.08
N SER A 114 3.73 -7.62 17.57
CA SER A 114 3.38 -8.91 16.94
C SER A 114 4.45 -9.96 17.25
N PRO A 115 4.12 -11.29 17.24
CA PRO A 115 5.11 -12.34 17.45
C PRO A 115 6.16 -12.35 16.32
N LYS A 116 7.42 -12.68 16.64
CA LYS A 116 8.52 -12.63 15.66
C LYS A 116 8.45 -13.70 14.57
N ASP A 117 7.97 -14.90 14.93
CA ASP A 117 7.98 -16.09 14.07
C ASP A 117 6.61 -16.37 13.42
N ARG A 118 5.56 -15.67 13.83
CA ARG A 118 4.18 -15.85 13.37
C ARG A 118 3.49 -14.50 13.24
N SER A 119 4.11 -13.57 12.52
CA SER A 119 3.62 -12.19 12.42
C SER A 119 2.90 -11.87 11.12
N ASP A 120 3.11 -12.66 10.06
CA ASP A 120 2.62 -12.31 8.71
C ASP A 120 3.03 -10.88 8.32
N GLY A 121 4.31 -10.53 8.45
CA GLY A 121 4.79 -9.18 8.17
C GLY A 121 4.28 -8.10 9.13
N GLY A 122 3.86 -8.49 10.36
CA GLY A 122 3.33 -7.58 11.38
C GLY A 122 1.80 -7.56 11.47
N TYR A 123 1.09 -8.26 10.57
CA TYR A 123 -0.38 -8.28 10.57
C TYR A 123 -1.00 -9.22 11.62
N ALA A 124 -0.24 -10.04 12.33
CA ALA A 124 -0.73 -10.79 13.50
C ALA A 124 -0.52 -9.96 14.78
N VAL A 125 -1.32 -8.92 14.98
CA VAL A 125 -1.16 -7.97 16.09
C VAL A 125 -1.49 -8.63 17.42
N SER A 126 -0.54 -8.62 18.36
CA SER A 126 -0.72 -9.10 19.75
C SER A 126 -1.04 -7.97 20.74
N ASN A 127 -0.79 -6.71 20.37
CA ASN A 127 -1.14 -5.57 21.23
C ASN A 127 -1.33 -4.29 20.39
N PHE A 128 -2.53 -3.78 20.30
CA PHE A 128 -2.87 -2.57 19.52
C PHE A 128 -2.41 -1.24 20.18
N ARG A 129 -1.91 -1.29 21.42
CA ARG A 129 -1.48 -0.09 22.18
C ARG A 129 0.02 -0.02 22.39
N LYS A 130 0.77 -0.87 21.70
CA LYS A 130 2.23 -0.89 21.76
C LYS A 130 2.83 -1.02 20.38
N VAL A 131 3.87 -0.25 20.16
CA VAL A 131 4.78 -0.44 19.02
C VAL A 131 5.60 -1.71 19.28
N GLN A 132 5.95 -2.43 18.20
CA GLN A 132 6.89 -3.54 18.23
C GLN A 132 8.19 -3.10 18.93
N PRO A 133 8.65 -3.79 19.98
CA PRO A 133 9.76 -3.31 20.83
C PRO A 133 11.06 -2.99 20.09
N GLU A 134 11.34 -3.69 18.99
CA GLU A 134 12.51 -3.47 18.15
C GLU A 134 12.37 -2.18 17.31
N LEU A 135 11.14 -1.74 17.04
CA LEU A 135 10.86 -0.55 16.23
C LEU A 135 10.78 0.73 17.05
N GLY A 136 10.47 0.62 18.35
CA GLY A 136 10.37 1.77 19.24
C GLY A 136 9.21 1.69 20.24
N THR A 137 8.71 2.85 20.63
CA THR A 137 7.59 3.00 21.59
C THR A 137 6.47 3.84 21.01
N MET A 138 5.32 3.92 21.68
CA MET A 138 4.22 4.82 21.30
C MET A 138 4.64 6.29 21.38
N GLU A 139 5.52 6.62 22.30
CA GLU A 139 6.12 7.95 22.41
C GLU A 139 7.03 8.26 21.23
N ASP A 140 7.85 7.30 20.78
CA ASP A 140 8.68 7.46 19.57
C ASP A 140 7.80 7.67 18.30
N LEU A 141 6.64 7.00 18.22
CA LEU A 141 5.67 7.22 17.15
C LEU A 141 5.10 8.64 17.21
N ALA A 142 4.68 9.11 18.38
CA ALA A 142 4.14 10.45 18.55
C ALA A 142 5.20 11.51 18.24
N GLU A 143 6.47 11.32 18.63
CA GLU A 143 7.57 12.21 18.28
C GLU A 143 7.84 12.23 16.78
N LEU A 144 7.79 11.09 16.09
CA LEU A 144 7.95 11.04 14.64
C LEU A 144 6.79 11.76 13.95
N ALA A 145 5.54 11.51 14.37
CA ALA A 145 4.38 12.19 13.81
C ALA A 145 4.47 13.71 13.98
N ASP A 146 4.94 14.18 15.13
CA ASP A 146 5.14 15.60 15.42
C ASP A 146 6.19 16.25 14.50
N ASP A 147 7.33 15.54 14.28
CA ASP A 147 8.35 16.01 13.34
C ASP A 147 7.85 15.98 11.88
N CYS A 148 7.06 14.97 11.50
CA CYS A 148 6.40 14.91 10.19
C CYS A 148 5.47 16.11 10.01
N HIS A 149 4.64 16.39 11.02
CA HIS A 149 3.70 17.51 11.00
C HIS A 149 4.41 18.87 10.87
N THR A 150 5.54 19.08 11.56
CA THR A 150 6.31 20.32 11.42
C THR A 150 6.89 20.52 10.03
N ARG A 151 7.03 19.44 9.26
CA ARG A 151 7.54 19.43 7.88
C ARG A 151 6.43 19.43 6.82
N GLY A 152 5.18 19.48 7.24
CA GLY A 152 4.04 19.42 6.33
C GLY A 152 3.72 18.02 5.83
N MET A 153 4.16 17.00 6.53
CA MET A 153 3.92 15.59 6.19
C MET A 153 2.83 15.00 7.08
N CYS A 154 1.95 14.16 6.53
CA CYS A 154 1.00 13.35 7.29
C CYS A 154 1.49 11.91 7.44
N VAL A 155 1.04 11.24 8.50
CA VAL A 155 1.43 9.88 8.84
C VAL A 155 0.25 8.93 8.70
N CYS A 156 0.45 7.85 7.97
CA CYS A 156 -0.49 6.74 7.84
C CYS A 156 0.03 5.51 8.58
N LEU A 157 -0.88 4.78 9.22
CA LEU A 157 -0.56 3.54 9.91
C LEU A 157 -1.63 2.48 9.64
N ASP A 158 -1.18 1.22 9.52
CA ASP A 158 -2.07 0.06 9.41
C ASP A 158 -2.84 -0.21 10.70
N PHE A 159 -4.12 -0.49 10.56
CA PHE A 159 -4.99 -0.95 11.63
C PHE A 159 -5.66 -2.26 11.23
N VAL A 160 -5.14 -3.36 11.80
CA VAL A 160 -5.63 -4.72 11.54
C VAL A 160 -6.93 -4.93 12.29
N MET A 161 -8.06 -4.88 11.58
CA MET A 161 -9.37 -4.92 12.23
C MET A 161 -10.10 -6.26 12.11
N ASN A 162 -9.72 -7.15 11.17
CA ASN A 162 -10.41 -8.41 10.99
C ASN A 162 -10.06 -9.47 12.04
N HIS A 163 -8.82 -9.45 12.56
CA HIS A 163 -8.29 -10.51 13.41
C HIS A 163 -7.26 -9.98 14.41
N THR A 164 -6.91 -10.82 15.37
CA THR A 164 -5.74 -10.62 16.25
C THR A 164 -4.81 -11.82 16.17
N SER A 165 -3.56 -11.65 16.64
CA SER A 165 -2.69 -12.79 16.95
C SER A 165 -3.32 -13.71 17.98
N GLU A 166 -3.04 -15.01 17.90
CA GLU A 166 -3.35 -15.96 18.97
C GLU A 166 -2.63 -15.67 20.29
N ASP A 167 -1.63 -14.78 20.28
CA ASP A 167 -0.90 -14.28 21.46
C ASP A 167 -1.46 -12.94 22.00
N HIS A 168 -2.53 -12.40 21.40
CA HIS A 168 -3.24 -11.24 21.94
C HIS A 168 -3.86 -11.56 23.31
N GLU A 169 -3.95 -10.59 24.21
CA GLU A 169 -4.52 -10.80 25.55
C GLU A 169 -5.88 -11.49 25.50
N TRP A 170 -6.77 -11.08 24.59
CA TRP A 170 -8.09 -11.70 24.44
C TRP A 170 -8.00 -13.18 24.04
N ALA A 171 -7.11 -13.50 23.10
CA ALA A 171 -6.90 -14.87 22.66
C ALA A 171 -6.29 -15.73 23.76
N MET A 172 -5.33 -15.21 24.53
CA MET A 172 -4.73 -15.89 25.68
C MET A 172 -5.76 -16.20 26.78
N ARG A 173 -6.66 -15.26 27.06
CA ARG A 173 -7.76 -15.46 28.01
C ARG A 173 -8.82 -16.42 27.49
N ALA A 174 -9.10 -16.39 26.17
CA ALA A 174 -9.98 -17.37 25.52
C ALA A 174 -9.39 -18.79 25.61
N LYS A 175 -8.07 -18.97 25.39
CA LYS A 175 -7.33 -20.23 25.62
C LYS A 175 -7.39 -20.68 27.08
N ALA A 176 -7.43 -19.76 28.04
CA ALA A 176 -7.62 -20.08 29.45
C ALA A 176 -9.07 -20.52 29.82
N GLY A 177 -9.98 -20.50 28.86
CA GLY A 177 -11.37 -20.94 29.04
C GLY A 177 -12.35 -19.86 29.48
N GLU A 178 -11.93 -18.57 29.48
CA GLU A 178 -12.78 -17.46 29.86
C GLU A 178 -13.83 -17.20 28.75
N LYS A 179 -15.10 -17.49 29.03
CA LYS A 179 -16.19 -17.45 28.06
C LYS A 179 -16.38 -16.07 27.44
N GLU A 180 -16.28 -15.02 28.22
CA GLU A 180 -16.36 -13.62 27.74
C GLU A 180 -15.35 -13.33 26.63
N TYR A 181 -14.14 -13.89 26.74
CA TYR A 181 -13.09 -13.71 25.73
C TYR A 181 -13.23 -14.67 24.56
N GLN A 182 -13.79 -15.88 24.78
CA GLN A 182 -14.18 -16.75 23.65
C GLN A 182 -15.25 -16.11 22.78
N ASP A 183 -16.20 -15.35 23.35
CA ASP A 183 -17.26 -14.66 22.64
C ASP A 183 -16.78 -13.45 21.79
N ARG A 184 -15.52 -13.05 21.97
CA ARG A 184 -14.85 -12.05 21.11
C ARG A 184 -14.36 -12.63 19.79
N PHE A 185 -14.35 -13.97 19.65
CA PHE A 185 -13.94 -14.75 18.49
C PHE A 185 -15.05 -15.72 18.09
N PHE A 186 -14.83 -16.47 17.00
CA PHE A 186 -15.75 -17.51 16.56
C PHE A 186 -15.24 -18.88 17.01
N PHE A 187 -15.68 -19.34 18.18
CA PHE A 187 -15.34 -20.66 18.75
C PHE A 187 -16.49 -21.65 18.58
N TYR A 188 -16.18 -22.89 18.16
CA TYR A 188 -17.12 -24.00 17.98
C TYR A 188 -16.62 -25.23 18.72
N ASP A 189 -17.56 -26.04 19.26
CA ASP A 189 -17.22 -27.23 20.03
C ASP A 189 -16.69 -28.36 19.14
N ASP A 190 -17.08 -28.40 17.87
CA ASP A 190 -16.63 -29.36 16.87
C ASP A 190 -16.63 -28.77 15.45
N TRP A 191 -16.32 -29.60 14.47
CA TRP A 191 -16.24 -29.21 13.05
C TRP A 191 -17.60 -29.11 12.33
N THR A 192 -18.75 -29.31 13.00
CA THR A 192 -20.09 -29.31 12.37
C THR A 192 -20.38 -27.94 11.73
N ILE A 193 -20.31 -26.86 12.49
CA ILE A 193 -20.53 -25.50 11.99
C ILE A 193 -19.39 -25.01 11.09
N PRO A 194 -18.09 -25.19 11.44
CA PRO A 194 -16.97 -24.88 10.56
C PRO A 194 -17.11 -25.49 9.16
N ASN A 195 -17.49 -26.75 9.05
CA ASN A 195 -17.70 -27.39 7.75
C ASN A 195 -18.85 -26.79 6.92
N GLU A 196 -19.84 -26.14 7.56
CA GLU A 196 -20.88 -25.40 6.81
C GLU A 196 -20.32 -24.09 6.25
N PHE A 197 -19.46 -23.36 7.00
CA PHE A 197 -18.76 -22.17 6.50
C PHE A 197 -17.84 -22.52 5.33
N GLU A 198 -17.07 -23.60 5.41
CA GLU A 198 -16.14 -24.02 4.35
C GLU A 198 -16.81 -24.29 2.98
N LYS A 199 -18.15 -24.48 2.96
CA LYS A 199 -18.88 -24.63 1.70
C LYS A 199 -19.03 -23.32 0.92
N THR A 200 -18.96 -22.19 1.59
CA THR A 200 -19.27 -20.87 0.99
C THR A 200 -18.15 -19.84 1.16
N VAL A 201 -17.27 -20.01 2.16
CA VAL A 201 -16.17 -19.09 2.43
C VAL A 201 -14.95 -19.47 1.60
N PRO A 202 -14.50 -18.61 0.66
CA PRO A 202 -13.29 -18.86 -0.11
C PRO A 202 -12.05 -18.80 0.77
N GLN A 203 -11.06 -19.65 0.51
CA GLN A 203 -9.76 -19.60 1.18
C GLN A 203 -8.92 -18.46 0.59
N VAL A 204 -8.27 -17.68 1.44
CA VAL A 204 -7.40 -16.56 1.00
C VAL A 204 -6.03 -17.07 0.54
N PHE A 205 -5.45 -18.01 1.27
CA PHE A 205 -4.15 -18.62 0.99
C PHE A 205 -4.24 -20.14 0.85
N PRO A 206 -4.87 -20.67 -0.23
CA PRO A 206 -5.19 -22.10 -0.33
C PRO A 206 -3.96 -23.03 -0.40
N GLN A 207 -2.75 -22.52 -0.70
CA GLN A 207 -1.52 -23.30 -0.77
C GLN A 207 -0.68 -23.14 0.50
N THR A 208 -0.58 -21.95 1.07
CA THR A 208 0.29 -21.64 2.21
C THR A 208 -0.42 -21.76 3.56
N ALA A 209 -1.72 -21.43 3.62
CA ALA A 209 -2.55 -21.52 4.83
C ALA A 209 -3.96 -22.06 4.48
N PRO A 210 -4.09 -23.34 4.14
CA PRO A 210 -5.37 -23.93 3.70
C PRO A 210 -6.40 -24.04 4.83
N GLY A 211 -7.66 -23.74 4.49
CA GLY A 211 -8.79 -23.75 5.41
C GLY A 211 -9.07 -22.37 6.03
N ASN A 212 -10.25 -22.26 6.68
CA ASN A 212 -10.66 -21.03 7.37
C ASN A 212 -10.83 -21.26 8.88
N PHE A 213 -10.40 -22.41 9.38
CA PHE A 213 -10.56 -22.79 10.79
C PHE A 213 -9.36 -23.56 11.31
N SER A 214 -9.03 -23.34 12.57
CA SER A 214 -7.94 -24.00 13.29
C SER A 214 -8.40 -24.65 14.58
N TRP A 215 -7.75 -25.77 14.96
CA TRP A 215 -8.02 -26.43 16.22
C TRP A 215 -7.25 -25.76 17.36
N CYS A 216 -7.97 -25.36 18.43
CA CYS A 216 -7.39 -24.82 19.65
C CYS A 216 -7.38 -25.91 20.74
N PRO A 217 -6.24 -26.57 20.98
CA PRO A 217 -6.15 -27.72 21.89
C PRO A 217 -6.38 -27.37 23.34
N GLU A 218 -6.09 -26.14 23.78
CA GLU A 218 -6.19 -25.68 25.16
C GLU A 218 -7.63 -25.76 25.69
N VAL A 219 -8.59 -25.48 24.83
CA VAL A 219 -10.00 -25.49 25.17
C VAL A 219 -10.79 -26.59 24.45
N ASN A 220 -10.12 -27.42 23.64
CA ASN A 220 -10.72 -28.50 22.86
C ASN A 220 -11.86 -27.97 21.95
N LYS A 221 -11.58 -26.90 21.20
CA LYS A 221 -12.55 -26.21 20.33
C LYS A 221 -11.90 -25.85 18.98
N VAL A 222 -12.72 -25.51 18.02
CA VAL A 222 -12.34 -24.99 16.70
C VAL A 222 -12.51 -23.47 16.72
N VAL A 223 -11.55 -22.71 16.21
CA VAL A 223 -11.60 -21.24 16.07
C VAL A 223 -11.51 -20.84 14.61
N MET A 224 -12.20 -19.78 14.20
CA MET A 224 -12.13 -19.24 12.83
C MET A 224 -10.83 -18.48 12.61
N THR A 225 -10.17 -18.77 11.45
CA THR A 225 -8.85 -18.24 11.07
C THR A 225 -8.82 -18.03 9.55
N THR A 226 -9.44 -16.96 9.08
CA THR A 226 -9.62 -16.69 7.63
C THR A 226 -8.28 -16.56 6.88
N PHE A 227 -7.21 -16.08 7.54
CA PHE A 227 -5.90 -15.86 6.94
C PHE A 227 -4.92 -16.94 7.38
N TRP A 228 -4.19 -16.73 8.47
CA TRP A 228 -3.25 -17.71 9.00
C TRP A 228 -3.80 -18.41 10.25
N PRO A 229 -3.40 -19.64 10.55
CA PRO A 229 -3.87 -20.38 11.74
C PRO A 229 -3.68 -19.65 13.07
N TYR A 230 -2.73 -18.75 13.14
CA TYR A 230 -2.40 -17.92 14.31
C TYR A 230 -3.07 -16.52 14.29
N GLN A 231 -3.91 -16.21 13.28
CA GLN A 231 -4.70 -14.99 13.16
C GLN A 231 -6.17 -15.33 13.40
N TRP A 232 -6.68 -15.01 14.59
CA TRP A 232 -8.04 -15.38 15.01
C TRP A 232 -9.03 -14.29 14.69
N ASP A 233 -10.07 -14.65 13.95
CA ASP A 233 -11.09 -13.73 13.46
C ASP A 233 -11.95 -13.15 14.58
N LEU A 234 -12.06 -11.82 14.61
CA LEU A 234 -12.83 -11.07 15.59
C LEU A 234 -14.34 -11.15 15.31
N ASN A 235 -15.13 -11.33 16.35
CA ASN A 235 -16.59 -11.42 16.28
C ASN A 235 -17.23 -10.02 16.44
N TYR A 236 -17.39 -9.29 15.35
CA TYR A 236 -18.04 -7.99 15.35
C TYR A 236 -19.57 -8.03 15.59
N ALA A 237 -20.21 -9.19 15.66
CA ALA A 237 -21.56 -9.29 16.19
C ALA A 237 -21.63 -9.06 17.71
N ASN A 238 -20.47 -9.07 18.39
CA ASN A 238 -20.33 -8.67 19.78
C ASN A 238 -20.00 -7.17 19.87
N PRO A 239 -20.87 -6.31 20.42
CA PRO A 239 -20.63 -4.86 20.51
C PRO A 239 -19.37 -4.48 21.31
N VAL A 240 -18.92 -5.34 22.23
CA VAL A 240 -17.68 -5.10 22.99
C VAL A 240 -16.48 -5.10 22.06
N VAL A 241 -16.43 -6.01 21.06
CA VAL A 241 -15.35 -6.07 20.08
C VAL A 241 -15.30 -4.78 19.25
N PHE A 242 -16.45 -4.33 18.72
CA PHE A 242 -16.52 -3.08 17.96
C PHE A 242 -16.08 -1.87 18.78
N ASN A 243 -16.57 -1.74 20.02
CA ASN A 243 -16.24 -0.63 20.87
C ASN A 243 -14.76 -0.59 21.24
N ASP A 244 -14.18 -1.73 21.63
CA ASP A 244 -12.77 -1.83 22.03
C ASP A 244 -11.85 -1.60 20.82
N MET A 245 -12.14 -2.17 19.64
CA MET A 245 -11.36 -1.94 18.43
C MET A 245 -11.46 -0.49 17.95
N THR A 246 -12.63 0.15 18.05
CA THR A 246 -12.75 1.58 17.76
C THR A 246 -11.93 2.43 18.73
N ALA A 247 -11.90 2.06 20.02
CA ALA A 247 -11.06 2.72 21.02
C ALA A 247 -9.56 2.59 20.70
N ASP A 248 -9.12 1.42 20.23
CA ASP A 248 -7.72 1.21 19.81
C ASP A 248 -7.37 2.03 18.57
N MET A 249 -8.27 2.13 17.58
CA MET A 249 -8.13 3.03 16.43
C MET A 249 -7.98 4.50 16.88
N LEU A 250 -8.86 4.99 17.75
CA LEU A 250 -8.81 6.36 18.25
C LEU A 250 -7.54 6.62 19.11
N ASN A 251 -6.99 5.57 19.74
CA ASN A 251 -5.72 5.67 20.43
C ASN A 251 -4.57 6.00 19.47
N LEU A 252 -4.51 5.37 18.30
CA LEU A 252 -3.51 5.69 17.27
C LEU A 252 -3.68 7.14 16.77
N CYS A 253 -4.93 7.57 16.52
CA CYS A 253 -5.21 8.96 16.14
C CYS A 253 -4.68 9.96 17.19
N ASN A 254 -4.77 9.63 18.49
CA ASN A 254 -4.26 10.46 19.57
C ASN A 254 -2.73 10.49 19.70
N HIS A 255 -2.02 9.58 19.01
CA HIS A 255 -0.56 9.60 18.87
C HIS A 255 -0.11 10.31 17.56
N GLY A 256 -1.00 11.03 16.89
CA GLY A 256 -0.67 11.86 15.72
C GLY A 256 -0.78 11.14 14.38
N VAL A 257 -1.39 9.95 14.34
CA VAL A 257 -1.69 9.26 13.08
C VAL A 257 -2.83 10.00 12.37
N ASP A 258 -2.59 10.43 11.14
CA ASP A 258 -3.51 11.23 10.32
C ASP A 258 -4.40 10.37 9.43
N ILE A 259 -3.92 9.21 9.02
CA ILE A 259 -4.60 8.30 8.12
C ILE A 259 -4.55 6.89 8.72
N ILE A 260 -5.71 6.28 8.89
CA ILE A 260 -5.83 4.89 9.36
C ILE A 260 -6.10 4.01 8.15
N ARG A 261 -5.17 3.12 7.81
CA ARG A 261 -5.40 2.09 6.80
C ARG A 261 -6.12 0.91 7.45
N LEU A 262 -7.38 0.72 7.08
CA LEU A 262 -8.21 -0.39 7.53
C LEU A 262 -7.85 -1.67 6.76
N ASP A 263 -7.12 -2.56 7.41
CA ASP A 263 -6.67 -3.83 6.86
C ASP A 263 -7.83 -4.81 6.69
N ALA A 264 -7.79 -5.58 5.59
CA ALA A 264 -8.76 -6.65 5.31
C ALA A 264 -10.24 -6.24 5.52
N THR A 265 -10.58 -4.99 5.19
CA THR A 265 -11.90 -4.40 5.44
C THR A 265 -13.08 -5.28 5.02
N PRO A 266 -13.10 -5.94 3.83
CA PRO A 266 -14.23 -6.74 3.37
C PRO A 266 -14.59 -7.94 4.25
N TYR A 267 -13.70 -8.37 5.11
CA TYR A 267 -13.79 -9.65 5.83
C TYR A 267 -14.34 -9.54 7.25
N ILE A 268 -14.54 -8.33 7.80
CA ILE A 268 -14.80 -8.12 9.24
C ILE A 268 -16.14 -8.67 9.75
N TRP A 269 -17.09 -9.05 8.88
CA TRP A 269 -18.37 -9.66 9.29
C TRP A 269 -18.50 -11.09 8.79
N LYS A 270 -18.95 -11.99 9.67
CA LYS A 270 -19.08 -13.42 9.38
C LYS A 270 -20.54 -13.88 9.52
N GLU A 271 -21.03 -14.55 8.49
CA GLU A 271 -22.38 -15.11 8.47
C GLU A 271 -22.38 -16.43 7.71
N ILE A 272 -22.93 -17.48 8.34
CA ILE A 272 -23.00 -18.82 7.75
C ILE A 272 -23.83 -18.83 6.47
N GLY A 273 -23.35 -19.56 5.45
CA GLY A 273 -24.02 -19.63 4.15
C GLY A 273 -23.70 -18.46 3.21
N THR A 274 -22.86 -17.55 3.63
CA THR A 274 -22.33 -16.42 2.84
C THR A 274 -20.84 -16.61 2.57
N PRO A 275 -20.22 -15.81 1.67
CA PRO A 275 -18.78 -15.83 1.48
C PRO A 275 -18.00 -15.12 2.60
N CYS A 276 -18.63 -14.63 3.67
CA CYS A 276 -18.04 -13.86 4.76
C CYS A 276 -17.17 -12.67 4.29
N ARG A 277 -17.56 -12.04 3.20
CA ARG A 277 -16.91 -10.82 2.67
C ARG A 277 -17.91 -9.97 1.89
N ASN A 278 -17.72 -8.65 1.90
CA ASN A 278 -18.59 -7.64 1.28
C ASN A 278 -20.05 -7.71 1.78
N LEU A 279 -20.25 -8.09 3.03
CA LEU A 279 -21.60 -8.14 3.62
C LEU A 279 -22.09 -6.74 4.00
N PRO A 280 -23.40 -6.47 3.99
CA PRO A 280 -23.93 -5.15 4.32
C PRO A 280 -23.48 -4.63 5.70
N GLN A 281 -23.26 -5.51 6.66
CA GLN A 281 -22.82 -5.16 8.00
C GLN A 281 -21.39 -4.62 8.01
N VAL A 282 -20.53 -5.01 7.04
CA VAL A 282 -19.19 -4.44 6.86
C VAL A 282 -19.29 -2.94 6.59
N HIS A 283 -20.15 -2.53 5.65
CA HIS A 283 -20.39 -1.12 5.31
C HIS A 283 -20.93 -0.36 6.52
N THR A 284 -21.84 -0.96 7.30
CA THR A 284 -22.36 -0.35 8.54
C THR A 284 -21.25 -0.11 9.56
N LEU A 285 -20.35 -1.09 9.77
CA LEU A 285 -19.23 -0.96 10.71
C LEU A 285 -18.25 0.14 10.27
N VAL A 286 -17.88 0.18 8.99
CA VAL A 286 -16.98 1.21 8.45
C VAL A 286 -17.61 2.59 8.58
N ARG A 287 -18.92 2.74 8.28
CA ARG A 287 -19.64 4.00 8.45
C ARG A 287 -19.69 4.45 9.91
N LEU A 288 -19.88 3.54 10.86
CA LEU A 288 -19.83 3.85 12.30
C LEU A 288 -18.43 4.31 12.73
N MET A 289 -17.36 3.68 12.23
CA MET A 289 -15.98 4.10 12.49
C MET A 289 -15.69 5.49 11.89
N HIS A 290 -16.15 5.75 10.66
CA HIS A 290 -16.04 7.06 10.03
C HIS A 290 -16.70 8.15 10.89
N MET A 291 -17.95 7.95 11.31
CA MET A 291 -18.62 8.93 12.17
C MET A 291 -17.93 9.08 13.53
N ALA A 292 -17.32 8.04 14.08
CA ALA A 292 -16.54 8.14 15.30
C ALA A 292 -15.30 9.03 15.11
N THR A 293 -14.60 8.94 13.96
CA THR A 293 -13.49 9.85 13.66
C THR A 293 -13.98 11.29 13.48
N GLU A 294 -15.11 11.53 12.78
CA GLU A 294 -15.69 12.87 12.62
C GLU A 294 -16.08 13.53 13.96
N VAL A 295 -16.45 12.73 14.95
CA VAL A 295 -16.80 13.24 16.29
C VAL A 295 -15.54 13.52 17.12
N VAL A 296 -14.54 12.63 17.11
CA VAL A 296 -13.38 12.69 18.01
C VAL A 296 -12.20 13.43 17.41
N CYS A 297 -11.89 13.14 16.14
CA CYS A 297 -10.69 13.58 15.43
C CYS A 297 -10.98 13.82 13.93
N PRO A 298 -11.83 14.82 13.57
CA PRO A 298 -12.34 15.03 12.20
C PRO A 298 -11.27 15.30 11.15
N GLY A 299 -10.02 15.50 11.56
CA GLY A 299 -8.89 15.59 10.65
C GLY A 299 -8.30 14.25 10.23
N THR A 300 -8.74 13.13 10.82
CA THR A 300 -8.24 11.79 10.52
C THR A 300 -9.03 11.14 9.39
N LEU A 301 -8.32 10.53 8.45
CA LEU A 301 -8.89 9.86 7.27
C LEU A 301 -8.89 8.34 7.44
N LEU A 302 -9.83 7.66 6.78
CA LEU A 302 -9.88 6.21 6.67
C LEU A 302 -9.49 5.80 5.24
N LEU A 303 -8.47 4.97 5.11
CA LEU A 303 -8.06 4.32 3.87
C LEU A 303 -8.45 2.85 3.93
N GLY A 304 -9.41 2.43 3.10
CA GLY A 304 -9.88 1.04 3.08
C GLY A 304 -9.03 0.16 2.16
N GLU A 305 -8.59 -0.99 2.68
CA GLU A 305 -8.01 -2.02 1.83
C GLU A 305 -9.11 -2.97 1.33
N VAL A 306 -9.37 -2.90 0.03
CA VAL A 306 -10.39 -3.70 -0.67
C VAL A 306 -9.80 -4.25 -1.95
N VAL A 307 -9.18 -5.44 -1.88
CA VAL A 307 -8.53 -6.10 -3.03
C VAL A 307 -9.55 -6.98 -3.75
N MET A 308 -10.32 -6.38 -4.66
CA MET A 308 -11.41 -7.05 -5.39
C MET A 308 -11.60 -6.43 -6.77
N GLU A 309 -12.51 -7.00 -7.57
CA GLU A 309 -12.94 -6.41 -8.83
C GLU A 309 -13.58 -5.02 -8.64
N PRO A 310 -13.49 -4.11 -9.63
CA PRO A 310 -13.87 -2.68 -9.49
C PRO A 310 -15.28 -2.47 -8.94
N SER A 311 -16.25 -3.28 -9.38
CA SER A 311 -17.65 -3.17 -8.95
C SER A 311 -17.85 -3.39 -7.46
N LYS A 312 -16.90 -4.03 -6.77
CA LYS A 312 -16.95 -4.31 -5.32
C LYS A 312 -16.06 -3.37 -4.51
N VAL A 313 -15.15 -2.66 -5.14
CA VAL A 313 -14.28 -1.66 -4.48
C VAL A 313 -15.06 -0.37 -4.23
N VAL A 314 -15.67 0.18 -5.26
CA VAL A 314 -16.34 1.50 -5.23
C VAL A 314 -17.37 1.66 -4.10
N PRO A 315 -18.20 0.64 -3.76
CA PRO A 315 -19.16 0.77 -2.66
C PRO A 315 -18.55 1.15 -1.30
N TYR A 316 -17.26 0.90 -1.07
CA TYR A 316 -16.57 1.25 0.18
C TYR A 316 -16.25 2.74 0.34
N PHE A 317 -16.46 3.56 -0.70
CA PHE A 317 -16.54 5.01 -0.53
C PHE A 317 -17.85 5.43 0.17
N GLY A 318 -18.86 4.55 0.17
CA GLY A 318 -20.22 4.91 0.58
C GLY A 318 -20.90 5.79 -0.46
N THR A 319 -21.68 6.77 0.00
CA THR A 319 -22.23 7.86 -0.84
C THR A 319 -21.63 9.19 -0.43
N ILE A 320 -21.79 10.23 -1.27
CA ILE A 320 -21.30 11.60 -0.94
C ILE A 320 -21.91 12.10 0.37
N GLU A 321 -23.19 11.80 0.62
CA GLU A 321 -23.87 12.21 1.84
C GLU A 321 -23.58 11.31 3.05
N LYS A 322 -23.16 10.07 2.79
CA LYS A 322 -22.86 9.05 3.80
C LYS A 322 -21.56 8.33 3.45
N PRO A 323 -20.42 9.02 3.57
CA PRO A 323 -19.13 8.44 3.25
C PRO A 323 -18.75 7.34 4.25
N GLU A 324 -18.05 6.31 3.73
CA GLU A 324 -17.45 5.23 4.49
C GLU A 324 -15.93 5.43 4.57
N CYS A 325 -15.17 4.99 3.57
CA CYS A 325 -13.75 5.32 3.48
C CYS A 325 -13.53 6.65 2.75
N HIS A 326 -12.56 7.44 3.19
CA HIS A 326 -12.14 8.65 2.49
C HIS A 326 -11.33 8.32 1.24
N MET A 327 -10.58 7.21 1.30
CA MET A 327 -9.69 6.75 0.25
C MET A 327 -9.75 5.22 0.11
N LEU A 328 -9.51 4.73 -1.11
CA LEU A 328 -9.39 3.31 -1.43
C LEU A 328 -8.18 3.07 -2.34
N TYR A 329 -7.58 1.89 -2.28
CA TYR A 329 -6.53 1.49 -3.21
C TYR A 329 -7.06 1.25 -4.61
N ASN A 330 -6.38 1.77 -5.63
CA ASN A 330 -6.71 1.55 -7.05
C ASN A 330 -6.09 0.24 -7.56
N VAL A 331 -6.49 -0.88 -6.94
CA VAL A 331 -5.93 -2.21 -7.17
C VAL A 331 -6.08 -2.65 -8.62
N THR A 332 -7.25 -2.43 -9.21
CA THR A 332 -7.55 -2.90 -10.57
C THR A 332 -6.74 -2.16 -11.62
N THR A 333 -6.53 -0.84 -11.45
CA THR A 333 -5.66 -0.06 -12.34
C THR A 333 -4.21 -0.52 -12.23
N MET A 334 -3.72 -0.79 -11.01
CA MET A 334 -2.38 -1.34 -10.77
C MET A 334 -2.20 -2.69 -11.49
N ALA A 335 -3.11 -3.65 -11.30
CA ALA A 335 -3.06 -4.95 -11.97
C ALA A 335 -3.18 -4.84 -13.50
N SER A 336 -4.05 -3.95 -14.02
CA SER A 336 -4.19 -3.67 -15.44
C SER A 336 -2.94 -3.00 -16.04
N THR A 337 -2.18 -2.25 -15.25
CA THR A 337 -0.90 -1.67 -15.68
C THR A 337 0.13 -2.77 -15.92
N TRP A 338 0.33 -3.70 -14.98
CA TRP A 338 1.24 -4.82 -15.18
C TRP A 338 0.78 -5.81 -16.27
N HIS A 339 -0.53 -6.00 -16.42
CA HIS A 339 -1.08 -6.67 -17.61
C HIS A 339 -0.62 -6.00 -18.90
N THR A 340 -0.73 -4.67 -18.99
CA THR A 340 -0.37 -3.89 -20.17
C THR A 340 1.13 -3.96 -20.46
N VAL A 341 1.98 -3.93 -19.42
CA VAL A 341 3.43 -4.15 -19.55
C VAL A 341 3.73 -5.52 -20.18
N ALA A 342 3.04 -6.57 -19.75
CA ALA A 342 3.27 -7.93 -20.25
C ALA A 342 2.70 -8.17 -21.67
N THR A 343 1.60 -7.51 -22.01
CA THR A 343 0.89 -7.74 -23.29
C THR A 343 1.19 -6.69 -24.36
N HIS A 344 1.70 -5.52 -23.97
CA HIS A 344 1.86 -4.32 -24.80
C HIS A 344 0.52 -3.82 -25.42
N ASP A 345 -0.61 -4.20 -24.82
CA ASP A 345 -1.97 -3.90 -25.28
C ASP A 345 -2.69 -3.08 -24.21
N VAL A 346 -3.00 -1.83 -24.51
CA VAL A 346 -3.58 -0.87 -23.57
C VAL A 346 -5.11 -0.98 -23.43
N ARG A 347 -5.79 -1.83 -24.22
CA ARG A 347 -7.26 -1.86 -24.27
C ARG A 347 -7.92 -2.12 -22.93
N LEU A 348 -7.39 -3.09 -22.14
CA LEU A 348 -7.89 -3.35 -20.80
C LEU A 348 -7.65 -2.16 -19.86
N LEU A 349 -6.44 -1.59 -19.87
CA LEU A 349 -6.10 -0.44 -19.03
C LEU A 349 -6.94 0.78 -19.40
N ARG A 350 -7.17 1.01 -20.69
CA ARG A 350 -8.06 2.06 -21.19
C ARG A 350 -9.48 1.89 -20.66
N HIS A 351 -10.05 0.69 -20.79
CA HIS A 351 -11.38 0.36 -20.26
C HIS A 351 -11.48 0.59 -18.75
N GLN A 352 -10.47 0.16 -18.00
CA GLN A 352 -10.41 0.38 -16.56
C GLN A 352 -10.35 1.87 -16.20
N MET A 353 -9.54 2.65 -16.91
CA MET A 353 -9.41 4.09 -16.66
C MET A 353 -10.69 4.85 -17.02
N GLU A 354 -11.41 4.46 -18.08
CA GLU A 354 -12.74 5.00 -18.38
C GLU A 354 -13.73 4.81 -17.23
N ALA A 355 -13.72 3.62 -16.61
CA ALA A 355 -14.57 3.34 -15.46
C ALA A 355 -14.19 4.20 -14.24
N VAL A 356 -12.89 4.39 -13.99
CA VAL A 356 -12.40 5.25 -12.89
C VAL A 356 -12.75 6.72 -13.13
N PHE A 357 -12.54 7.24 -14.33
CA PHE A 357 -12.84 8.65 -14.66
C PHE A 357 -14.34 8.98 -14.69
N ALA A 358 -15.20 7.99 -14.76
CA ALA A 358 -16.65 8.17 -14.65
C ALA A 358 -17.16 8.30 -13.21
N LEU A 359 -16.31 8.09 -12.21
CA LEU A 359 -16.67 8.19 -10.79
C LEU A 359 -16.74 9.66 -10.32
N PRO A 360 -17.48 9.95 -9.26
CA PRO A 360 -17.48 11.28 -8.63
C PRO A 360 -16.07 11.72 -8.22
N HIS A 361 -15.79 13.03 -8.38
CA HIS A 361 -14.49 13.62 -8.00
C HIS A 361 -14.21 13.57 -6.49
N GLU A 362 -15.26 13.40 -5.68
CA GLU A 362 -15.15 13.19 -4.24
C GLU A 362 -14.45 11.90 -3.87
N TYR A 363 -14.50 10.88 -4.74
CA TYR A 363 -13.87 9.58 -4.52
C TYR A 363 -12.37 9.66 -4.84
N THR A 364 -11.57 9.47 -3.82
CA THR A 364 -10.11 9.60 -3.93
C THR A 364 -9.44 8.23 -3.89
N PHE A 365 -8.79 7.85 -4.99
CA PHE A 365 -7.98 6.65 -5.03
C PHE A 365 -6.53 6.92 -4.61
N LEU A 366 -5.96 5.94 -3.92
CA LEU A 366 -4.52 5.82 -3.71
C LEU A 366 -3.97 4.97 -4.87
N ASN A 367 -3.17 5.60 -5.73
CA ASN A 367 -2.60 5.00 -6.92
C ASN A 367 -1.17 4.53 -6.64
N TYR A 368 -0.80 3.34 -7.13
CA TYR A 368 0.50 2.73 -6.89
C TYR A 368 0.85 1.72 -7.98
N LEU A 369 2.14 1.46 -8.16
CA LEU A 369 2.63 0.41 -9.07
C LEU A 369 2.82 -0.92 -8.35
N ARG A 370 3.28 -0.86 -7.10
CA ARG A 370 3.40 -1.97 -6.16
C ARG A 370 3.26 -1.48 -4.72
N CYS A 371 3.02 -2.39 -3.80
CA CYS A 371 3.09 -2.14 -2.37
C CYS A 371 3.92 -3.24 -1.68
N HIS A 372 3.72 -3.45 -0.39
CA HIS A 372 4.34 -4.53 0.38
C HIS A 372 3.72 -5.91 0.09
N ASP A 373 2.52 -5.93 -0.51
CA ASP A 373 1.82 -7.16 -0.88
C ASP A 373 2.11 -7.57 -2.32
N ASP A 374 1.69 -8.77 -2.63
CA ASP A 374 1.75 -9.36 -3.94
C ASP A 374 0.76 -8.71 -4.93
N ILE A 375 1.05 -8.79 -6.20
CA ILE A 375 0.20 -8.35 -7.29
C ILE A 375 -0.74 -9.48 -7.69
N GLY A 376 -2.03 -9.34 -7.39
CA GLY A 376 -3.07 -10.28 -7.78
C GLY A 376 -3.70 -9.94 -9.14
N TRP A 377 -4.14 -10.97 -9.90
CA TRP A 377 -4.75 -10.81 -11.22
C TRP A 377 -6.28 -10.69 -11.15
N GLY A 378 -6.78 -9.70 -10.40
CA GLY A 378 -8.20 -9.31 -10.36
C GLY A 378 -8.61 -8.48 -11.58
N LEU A 379 -8.43 -9.03 -12.80
CA LEU A 379 -8.71 -8.36 -14.06
C LEU A 379 -10.16 -8.56 -14.51
N ASP A 380 -10.69 -7.65 -15.34
CA ASP A 380 -12.00 -7.77 -15.95
C ASP A 380 -11.97 -8.82 -17.09
N TYR A 381 -12.18 -10.10 -16.72
CA TYR A 381 -12.23 -11.19 -17.69
C TYR A 381 -13.51 -11.19 -18.52
N ASP A 382 -14.59 -10.54 -18.12
CA ASP A 382 -15.77 -10.39 -18.96
C ASP A 382 -15.51 -9.46 -20.13
N TYR A 383 -14.75 -8.39 -19.91
CA TYR A 383 -14.24 -7.55 -20.97
C TYR A 383 -13.21 -8.28 -21.85
N LEU A 384 -12.24 -8.96 -21.27
CA LEU A 384 -11.18 -9.68 -22.01
C LEU A 384 -11.72 -10.82 -22.89
N LYS A 385 -12.81 -11.46 -22.52
CA LYS A 385 -13.50 -12.50 -23.33
C LYS A 385 -13.93 -11.98 -24.70
N GLN A 386 -14.20 -10.69 -24.85
CA GLN A 386 -14.56 -10.08 -26.15
C GLN A 386 -13.42 -10.19 -27.18
N PHE A 387 -12.17 -10.32 -26.70
CA PHE A 387 -10.98 -10.52 -27.51
C PHE A 387 -10.52 -11.97 -27.59
N GLY A 388 -11.35 -12.91 -27.11
CA GLY A 388 -11.04 -14.34 -27.08
C GLY A 388 -10.04 -14.73 -25.99
N ILE A 389 -9.79 -13.87 -25.02
CA ILE A 389 -8.86 -14.13 -23.90
C ILE A 389 -9.61 -14.88 -22.80
N THR A 390 -9.05 -16.00 -22.35
CA THR A 390 -9.59 -16.83 -21.27
C THR A 390 -8.70 -16.76 -20.03
N GLU A 391 -9.30 -16.77 -18.86
CA GLU A 391 -8.67 -16.46 -17.58
C GLU A 391 -7.40 -17.28 -17.28
N VAL A 392 -7.52 -18.61 -17.14
CA VAL A 392 -6.41 -19.46 -16.68
C VAL A 392 -5.19 -19.42 -17.59
N PRO A 393 -5.31 -19.61 -18.93
CA PRO A 393 -4.16 -19.47 -19.83
C PRO A 393 -3.53 -18.08 -19.84
N HIS A 394 -4.36 -17.06 -19.65
CA HIS A 394 -3.91 -15.67 -19.65
C HIS A 394 -3.14 -15.33 -18.36
N LYS A 395 -3.66 -15.69 -17.18
CA LYS A 395 -2.93 -15.54 -15.91
C LYS A 395 -1.58 -16.25 -15.96
N LYS A 396 -1.55 -17.45 -16.53
CA LYS A 396 -0.29 -18.18 -16.72
C LYS A 396 0.69 -17.43 -17.63
N TYR A 397 0.21 -16.85 -18.72
CA TYR A 397 1.06 -16.03 -19.60
C TYR A 397 1.65 -14.83 -18.85
N LEU A 398 0.85 -14.11 -18.05
CA LEU A 398 1.30 -12.97 -17.25
C LEU A 398 2.38 -13.41 -16.23
N ASN A 399 2.13 -14.52 -15.53
CA ASN A 399 3.07 -15.08 -14.58
C ASN A 399 4.39 -15.48 -15.25
N ASP A 400 4.33 -16.18 -16.40
CA ASP A 400 5.54 -16.59 -17.14
C ASP A 400 6.31 -15.36 -17.66
N TYR A 401 5.62 -14.34 -18.16
CA TYR A 401 6.25 -13.11 -18.64
C TYR A 401 6.96 -12.36 -17.51
N LEU A 402 6.26 -12.06 -16.42
CA LEU A 402 6.77 -11.22 -15.34
C LEU A 402 7.76 -11.94 -14.40
N THR A 403 7.90 -13.26 -14.53
CA THR A 403 8.98 -14.04 -13.87
C THR A 403 10.17 -14.31 -14.80
N GLY A 404 10.21 -13.71 -15.99
CA GLY A 404 11.30 -13.93 -16.96
C GLY A 404 11.32 -15.31 -17.62
N LYS A 405 10.26 -16.11 -17.43
CA LYS A 405 10.09 -17.42 -18.11
C LYS A 405 9.46 -17.28 -19.48
N GLY A 406 8.80 -16.13 -19.74
CA GLY A 406 8.18 -15.82 -21.00
C GLY A 406 9.20 -15.50 -22.11
N TYR A 407 8.78 -15.69 -23.37
CA TYR A 407 9.60 -15.33 -24.53
C TYR A 407 9.85 -13.81 -24.56
N ASN A 408 11.10 -13.40 -24.71
CA ASN A 408 11.57 -12.01 -24.73
C ASN A 408 11.27 -11.19 -23.47
N SER A 409 11.10 -11.81 -22.31
CA SER A 409 10.95 -11.07 -21.07
C SER A 409 12.28 -10.93 -20.32
N ASP A 410 12.62 -9.72 -19.96
CA ASP A 410 13.73 -9.40 -19.06
C ASP A 410 13.26 -9.19 -17.61
N ALA A 411 11.96 -9.32 -17.31
CA ALA A 411 11.42 -9.19 -15.97
C ALA A 411 11.99 -10.23 -14.98
N ARG A 412 12.09 -9.87 -13.71
CA ARG A 412 12.55 -10.73 -12.62
C ARG A 412 11.60 -10.63 -11.44
N GLY A 413 10.51 -11.38 -11.50
CA GLY A 413 9.59 -11.56 -10.39
C GLY A 413 9.61 -13.00 -9.89
N GLU A 414 8.98 -13.22 -8.73
CA GLU A 414 8.69 -14.54 -8.18
C GLU A 414 7.19 -14.70 -7.91
N LEU A 415 6.72 -15.94 -7.87
CA LEU A 415 5.32 -16.24 -7.65
C LEU A 415 5.08 -16.62 -6.18
N TYR A 416 4.05 -16.07 -5.59
CA TYR A 416 3.55 -16.38 -4.27
C TYR A 416 2.20 -17.11 -4.36
N ASN A 417 1.97 -18.08 -3.47
CA ASN A 417 0.73 -18.87 -3.39
C ASN A 417 0.31 -19.46 -4.76
N ASP A 418 1.27 -20.02 -5.51
CA ASP A 418 1.07 -20.57 -6.86
C ASP A 418 0.16 -21.81 -6.86
N ASP A 419 -0.99 -21.74 -7.51
CA ASP A 419 -1.82 -22.89 -7.89
C ASP A 419 -1.75 -23.12 -9.41
N PRO A 420 -0.86 -24.00 -9.88
CA PRO A 420 -0.67 -24.24 -11.31
C PRO A 420 -1.93 -24.75 -12.04
N ARG A 421 -2.94 -25.27 -11.31
CA ARG A 421 -4.21 -25.74 -11.90
C ARG A 421 -5.10 -24.57 -12.31
N LEU A 422 -5.10 -23.51 -11.52
CA LEU A 422 -5.91 -22.31 -11.73
C LEU A 422 -5.11 -21.20 -12.42
N GLY A 423 -3.77 -21.30 -12.46
CA GLY A 423 -2.88 -20.19 -12.82
C GLY A 423 -2.98 -19.02 -11.85
N ASP A 424 -3.57 -19.27 -10.68
CA ASP A 424 -3.87 -18.25 -9.68
C ASP A 424 -2.67 -18.06 -8.73
N ALA A 425 -1.54 -17.67 -9.32
CA ALA A 425 -0.37 -17.22 -8.59
C ALA A 425 -0.37 -15.69 -8.52
N ARG A 426 0.24 -15.17 -7.48
CA ARG A 426 0.43 -13.75 -7.24
C ARG A 426 1.87 -13.38 -7.48
N LEU A 427 2.09 -12.23 -8.10
CA LEU A 427 3.42 -11.78 -8.51
C LEU A 427 4.06 -10.92 -7.42
N CYS A 428 5.34 -11.19 -7.13
CA CYS A 428 6.22 -10.37 -6.28
C CYS A 428 7.42 -9.87 -7.08
N GLY A 429 7.86 -8.64 -6.80
CA GLY A 429 9.03 -8.03 -7.44
C GLY A 429 9.06 -6.51 -7.24
N THR A 430 10.25 -5.91 -7.26
CA THR A 430 10.41 -4.45 -7.30
C THR A 430 10.06 -3.92 -8.68
N THR A 431 9.63 -2.66 -8.77
CA THR A 431 9.30 -2.01 -10.04
C THR A 431 10.46 -2.12 -11.03
N ALA A 432 11.67 -1.81 -10.60
CA ALA A 432 12.88 -1.87 -11.44
C ALA A 432 13.18 -3.29 -11.97
N SER A 433 13.04 -4.32 -11.11
CA SER A 433 13.28 -5.71 -11.52
C SER A 433 12.20 -6.24 -12.46
N LEU A 434 10.95 -5.84 -12.26
CA LEU A 434 9.84 -6.16 -13.17
C LEU A 434 9.95 -5.43 -14.51
N CYS A 435 10.55 -4.23 -14.54
CA CYS A 435 10.90 -3.49 -15.76
C CYS A 435 12.12 -4.06 -16.50
N GLY A 436 12.77 -5.09 -15.96
CA GLY A 436 13.90 -5.79 -16.59
C GLY A 436 15.28 -5.17 -16.36
N ILE A 437 15.38 -4.16 -15.48
CA ILE A 437 16.67 -3.48 -15.17
C ILE A 437 17.66 -4.50 -14.56
N GLU A 438 17.20 -5.30 -13.60
CA GLU A 438 18.02 -6.31 -12.93
C GLU A 438 18.65 -7.31 -13.90
N ALA A 439 17.86 -7.88 -14.80
CA ALA A 439 18.34 -8.79 -15.82
C ALA A 439 19.37 -8.13 -16.75
N ALA A 440 19.08 -6.88 -17.15
CA ALA A 440 19.93 -6.12 -18.04
C ALA A 440 21.28 -5.76 -17.41
N GLU A 441 21.32 -5.43 -16.12
CA GLU A 441 22.55 -5.19 -15.35
C GLU A 441 23.36 -6.47 -15.18
N TYR A 442 22.69 -7.60 -14.87
CA TYR A 442 23.35 -8.89 -14.78
C TYR A 442 23.99 -9.31 -16.12
N GLU A 443 23.29 -9.06 -17.24
CA GLU A 443 23.82 -9.30 -18.61
C GLU A 443 24.87 -8.27 -19.02
N LYS A 444 25.05 -7.17 -18.29
CA LYS A 444 25.88 -6.02 -18.65
C LYS A 444 25.52 -5.41 -20.01
N ASN A 445 24.23 -5.34 -20.27
CA ASN A 445 23.67 -4.83 -21.52
C ASN A 445 23.13 -3.41 -21.33
N GLU A 446 23.98 -2.42 -21.59
CA GLU A 446 23.63 -0.99 -21.40
C GLU A 446 22.38 -0.55 -22.19
N TRP A 447 22.12 -1.15 -23.36
CA TRP A 447 20.93 -0.82 -24.13
C TRP A 447 19.65 -1.31 -23.43
N LYS A 448 19.67 -2.54 -22.89
CA LYS A 448 18.55 -3.08 -22.11
C LYS A 448 18.35 -2.31 -20.81
N VAL A 449 19.44 -1.92 -20.12
CA VAL A 449 19.37 -1.07 -18.91
C VAL A 449 18.64 0.23 -19.21
N LYS A 450 19.04 0.96 -20.25
CA LYS A 450 18.36 2.20 -20.66
C LYS A 450 16.89 1.98 -20.98
N ARG A 451 16.56 0.87 -21.64
CA ARG A 451 15.19 0.50 -21.97
C ARG A 451 14.35 0.21 -20.71
N GLY A 452 14.89 -0.55 -19.77
CA GLY A 452 14.25 -0.82 -18.49
C GLY A 452 14.00 0.45 -17.67
N ILE A 453 15.01 1.34 -17.58
CA ILE A 453 14.88 2.65 -16.92
C ILE A 453 13.81 3.52 -17.62
N SER A 454 13.73 3.50 -18.97
CA SER A 454 12.69 4.24 -19.69
C SER A 454 11.29 3.71 -19.35
N LEU A 455 11.11 2.40 -19.25
CA LEU A 455 9.84 1.78 -18.84
C LEU A 455 9.48 2.17 -17.41
N ASP A 456 10.41 2.10 -16.48
CA ASP A 456 10.24 2.47 -15.07
C ASP A 456 9.76 3.93 -14.95
N ILE A 457 10.47 4.87 -15.56
CA ILE A 457 10.11 6.31 -15.57
C ILE A 457 8.75 6.53 -16.23
N MET A 458 8.45 5.85 -17.34
CA MET A 458 7.15 5.96 -18.00
C MET A 458 6.00 5.49 -17.11
N LEU A 459 6.17 4.39 -16.38
CA LEU A 459 5.17 3.88 -15.44
C LEU A 459 4.93 4.86 -14.30
N HIS A 460 5.98 5.48 -13.77
CA HIS A 460 5.84 6.53 -12.75
C HIS A 460 5.20 7.81 -13.31
N ALA A 461 5.51 8.20 -14.54
CA ALA A 461 4.80 9.31 -15.20
C ALA A 461 3.30 9.01 -15.37
N PHE A 462 2.95 7.77 -15.73
CA PHE A 462 1.56 7.33 -15.77
C PHE A 462 0.91 7.36 -14.38
N LEU A 463 1.60 6.86 -13.35
CA LEU A 463 1.15 6.93 -11.96
C LEU A 463 0.82 8.37 -11.53
N LEU A 464 1.71 9.31 -11.82
CA LEU A 464 1.56 10.73 -11.48
C LEU A 464 0.49 11.47 -12.30
N THR A 465 0.03 10.89 -13.42
CA THR A 465 -1.03 11.46 -14.27
C THR A 465 -2.43 11.10 -13.79
N GLN A 466 -2.58 10.06 -12.97
CA GLN A 466 -3.88 9.58 -12.50
C GLN A 466 -4.52 10.56 -11.49
N SER A 467 -5.86 10.58 -11.46
CA SER A 467 -6.60 11.26 -10.38
C SER A 467 -6.43 10.51 -9.06
N GLY A 468 -6.27 11.23 -7.97
CA GLY A 468 -6.00 10.65 -6.65
C GLY A 468 -4.57 10.90 -6.17
N ILE A 469 -4.14 10.13 -5.17
CA ILE A 469 -2.85 10.29 -4.51
C ILE A 469 -1.88 9.24 -5.05
N PRO A 470 -0.80 9.62 -5.75
CA PRO A 470 0.27 8.69 -6.13
C PRO A 470 1.09 8.30 -4.92
N VAL A 471 1.47 7.03 -4.85
CA VAL A 471 2.28 6.47 -3.76
C VAL A 471 3.40 5.61 -4.32
N LEU A 472 4.63 5.88 -3.88
CA LEU A 472 5.83 5.09 -4.13
C LEU A 472 6.00 4.04 -3.03
N TYR A 473 6.65 2.93 -3.33
CA TYR A 473 7.23 2.09 -2.30
C TYR A 473 8.70 2.47 -2.11
N ALA A 474 9.15 2.62 -0.86
CA ALA A 474 10.53 3.02 -0.56
C ALA A 474 11.56 2.16 -1.33
N GLY A 475 12.46 2.81 -2.03
CA GLY A 475 13.41 2.21 -2.96
C GLY A 475 13.01 2.35 -4.44
N ASP A 476 11.73 2.56 -4.79
CA ASP A 476 11.33 2.79 -6.19
C ASP A 476 11.92 4.09 -6.72
N GLU A 477 12.09 5.11 -5.86
CA GLU A 477 12.67 6.41 -6.22
C GLU A 477 14.14 6.35 -6.66
N ILE A 478 14.82 5.24 -6.36
CA ILE A 478 16.20 4.97 -6.81
C ILE A 478 16.30 3.72 -7.70
N GLY A 479 15.17 3.10 -8.04
CA GLY A 479 15.14 1.87 -8.82
C GLY A 479 15.76 0.68 -8.10
N GLN A 480 15.50 0.51 -6.80
CA GLN A 480 16.00 -0.63 -6.00
C GLN A 480 15.60 -1.97 -6.62
N LEU A 481 16.54 -2.91 -6.67
CA LEU A 481 16.34 -4.25 -7.23
C LEU A 481 15.80 -5.22 -6.17
N ASN A 482 15.41 -6.42 -6.63
CA ASN A 482 14.94 -7.50 -5.76
C ASN A 482 16.01 -7.93 -4.74
N ASP A 483 15.54 -8.31 -3.55
CA ASP A 483 16.37 -8.89 -2.50
C ASP A 483 16.11 -10.41 -2.39
N TYR A 484 17.05 -11.21 -2.82
CA TYR A 484 16.97 -12.66 -2.76
C TYR A 484 17.49 -13.26 -1.44
N THR A 485 17.99 -12.42 -0.52
CA THR A 485 18.56 -12.90 0.76
C THR A 485 17.50 -13.51 1.67
N TYR A 486 16.22 -13.21 1.45
CA TYR A 486 15.12 -13.78 2.21
C TYR A 486 15.04 -15.30 2.11
N HIS A 487 15.54 -15.92 1.03
CA HIS A 487 15.61 -17.37 0.88
C HIS A 487 16.54 -18.06 1.91
N ASP A 488 17.48 -17.31 2.49
CA ASP A 488 18.39 -17.81 3.52
C ASP A 488 17.79 -17.71 4.94
N ASP A 489 16.65 -17.02 5.11
CA ASP A 489 15.93 -16.88 6.37
C ASP A 489 14.80 -17.91 6.46
N PRO A 490 14.88 -18.91 7.37
CA PRO A 490 13.86 -19.98 7.48
C PRO A 490 12.44 -19.47 7.79
N ILE A 491 12.29 -18.24 8.32
CA ILE A 491 10.99 -17.65 8.63
C ILE A 491 10.38 -17.01 7.38
N LYS A 492 11.21 -16.53 6.46
CA LYS A 492 10.79 -15.74 5.29
C LYS A 492 10.80 -16.57 4.00
N ALA A 493 11.59 -17.65 3.93
CA ALA A 493 11.92 -18.39 2.70
C ALA A 493 10.71 -18.89 1.90
N ASP A 494 9.57 -19.16 2.57
CA ASP A 494 8.34 -19.62 1.93
C ASP A 494 7.39 -18.47 1.52
N ASP A 495 7.79 -17.21 1.72
CA ASP A 495 6.97 -16.03 1.42
C ASP A 495 7.70 -15.10 0.44
N SER A 496 7.40 -15.25 -0.86
CA SER A 496 8.04 -14.48 -1.93
C SER A 496 7.77 -12.95 -1.87
N ARG A 497 6.87 -12.47 -0.99
CA ARG A 497 6.68 -11.03 -0.77
C ARG A 497 7.93 -10.35 -0.22
N TYR A 498 8.79 -11.11 0.49
CA TYR A 498 10.07 -10.60 0.98
C TYR A 498 11.08 -10.28 -0.13
N LEU A 499 10.89 -10.78 -1.36
CA LEU A 499 11.68 -10.42 -2.53
C LEU A 499 11.72 -8.90 -2.76
N HIS A 500 10.59 -8.22 -2.53
CA HIS A 500 10.45 -6.78 -2.74
C HIS A 500 10.30 -5.96 -1.43
N ARG A 501 10.50 -6.60 -0.27
CA ARG A 501 10.53 -5.98 1.06
C ARG A 501 11.96 -5.88 1.60
N GLY A 502 12.97 -5.89 0.69
CA GLY A 502 14.39 -5.82 1.07
C GLY A 502 14.74 -4.56 1.83
N ASP A 503 15.82 -4.62 2.59
CA ASP A 503 16.35 -3.48 3.32
C ASP A 503 16.82 -2.39 2.37
N MET A 504 16.60 -1.12 2.77
CA MET A 504 17.09 0.05 2.03
C MET A 504 18.62 0.07 2.04
N ASN A 505 19.21 0.00 0.85
CA ASN A 505 20.66 0.12 0.71
C ASN A 505 21.06 1.61 0.64
N TRP A 506 21.43 2.18 1.77
CA TRP A 506 21.79 3.60 1.86
C TRP A 506 23.05 3.97 1.08
N GLU A 507 23.97 3.02 0.83
CA GLU A 507 25.13 3.26 -0.04
C GLU A 507 24.70 3.40 -1.51
N GLU A 508 23.76 2.59 -1.97
CA GLU A 508 23.13 2.73 -3.30
C GLU A 508 22.27 4.00 -3.36
N ALA A 509 21.51 4.32 -2.33
CA ALA A 509 20.70 5.53 -2.28
C ALA A 509 21.53 6.81 -2.46
N GLU A 510 22.77 6.83 -1.97
CA GLU A 510 23.69 7.93 -2.22
C GLU A 510 24.16 8.06 -3.68
N LEU A 511 24.04 7.00 -4.49
CA LEU A 511 24.36 7.04 -5.92
C LEU A 511 23.38 7.94 -6.70
N ARG A 512 22.23 8.30 -6.13
CA ARG A 512 21.32 9.33 -6.71
C ARG A 512 22.05 10.66 -6.97
N ASN A 513 23.14 10.91 -6.27
CA ASN A 513 23.99 12.09 -6.43
C ASN A 513 25.12 11.91 -7.46
N VAL A 514 25.30 10.69 -8.03
CA VAL A 514 26.37 10.36 -8.97
C VAL A 514 25.82 10.31 -10.39
N GLU A 515 26.20 11.26 -11.22
CA GLU A 515 25.66 11.40 -12.58
C GLU A 515 25.88 10.13 -13.43
N GLY A 516 24.81 9.67 -14.07
CA GLY A 516 24.82 8.56 -15.01
C GLY A 516 24.61 7.19 -14.38
N THR A 517 24.47 7.09 -13.07
CA THR A 517 24.03 5.84 -12.41
C THR A 517 22.52 5.63 -12.61
N ARG A 518 22.04 4.41 -12.45
CA ARG A 518 20.59 4.06 -12.46
C ARG A 518 19.83 4.92 -11.46
N GLU A 519 20.31 4.97 -10.25
CA GLU A 519 19.72 5.68 -9.12
C GLU A 519 19.60 7.18 -9.43
N ASN A 520 20.64 7.78 -9.99
CA ASN A 520 20.63 9.19 -10.37
C ASN A 520 19.61 9.50 -11.49
N ILE A 521 19.57 8.66 -12.52
CA ILE A 521 18.69 8.87 -13.67
C ILE A 521 17.22 8.76 -13.25
N ILE A 522 16.86 7.71 -12.51
CA ILE A 522 15.50 7.49 -12.01
C ILE A 522 15.11 8.60 -11.04
N PHE A 523 15.93 8.84 -10.01
CA PHE A 523 15.64 9.86 -8.99
C PHE A 523 15.41 11.24 -9.59
N LYS A 524 16.28 11.71 -10.47
CA LYS A 524 16.13 13.03 -11.10
C LYS A 524 14.87 13.11 -11.99
N ALA A 525 14.57 12.03 -12.72
CA ALA A 525 13.39 12.00 -13.57
C ALA A 525 12.10 12.05 -12.73
N LEU A 526 12.01 11.24 -11.68
CA LEU A 526 10.84 11.24 -10.80
C LEU A 526 10.66 12.60 -10.11
N ARG A 527 11.75 13.17 -9.54
CA ARG A 527 11.69 14.51 -8.94
C ARG A 527 11.17 15.57 -9.92
N GLN A 528 11.65 15.58 -11.15
CA GLN A 528 11.17 16.51 -12.18
C GLN A 528 9.66 16.33 -12.45
N LEU A 529 9.18 15.08 -12.56
CA LEU A 529 7.78 14.79 -12.82
C LEU A 529 6.88 15.19 -11.65
N GLU A 530 7.32 14.94 -10.43
CA GLU A 530 6.62 15.29 -9.19
C GLU A 530 6.51 16.81 -9.02
N GLU A 531 7.61 17.54 -9.30
CA GLU A 531 7.63 19.00 -9.30
C GLU A 531 6.68 19.58 -10.36
N ILE A 532 6.67 19.03 -11.58
CA ILE A 532 5.71 19.41 -12.62
C ILE A 532 4.27 19.15 -12.15
N ARG A 533 4.01 17.97 -11.57
CA ARG A 533 2.68 17.64 -11.05
C ARG A 533 2.23 18.65 -9.99
N ALA A 534 3.09 18.99 -9.05
CA ALA A 534 2.80 19.96 -7.99
C ALA A 534 2.63 21.40 -8.49
N GLU A 535 3.27 21.77 -9.61
CA GLU A 535 3.20 23.12 -10.18
C GLU A 535 1.89 23.38 -10.93
N TYR A 536 1.36 22.38 -11.67
CA TYR A 536 0.21 22.59 -12.57
C TYR A 536 -1.09 22.04 -12.01
N CYS A 537 -2.11 22.89 -11.95
CA CYS A 537 -3.43 22.55 -11.35
C CYS A 537 -4.21 21.51 -12.16
N VAL A 538 -3.84 21.24 -13.40
CA VAL A 538 -4.42 20.17 -14.21
C VAL A 538 -4.24 18.78 -13.60
N PHE A 539 -3.31 18.63 -12.66
CA PHE A 539 -3.09 17.39 -11.90
C PHE A 539 -3.89 17.30 -10.59
N GLU A 540 -4.67 18.33 -10.24
CA GLU A 540 -5.57 18.29 -9.08
C GLU A 540 -6.56 17.13 -9.16
N ASN A 541 -6.96 16.58 -8.01
CA ASN A 541 -7.91 15.48 -7.99
C ASN A 541 -9.28 15.87 -8.58
N GLU A 542 -9.65 17.14 -8.48
CA GLU A 542 -10.88 17.72 -9.04
C GLU A 542 -10.83 17.98 -10.55
N ALA A 543 -9.68 17.76 -11.20
CA ALA A 543 -9.56 17.98 -12.63
C ALA A 543 -10.40 16.96 -13.41
N ASP A 544 -11.14 17.44 -14.41
CA ASP A 544 -11.79 16.56 -15.37
C ASP A 544 -10.74 15.67 -16.03
N ALA A 545 -11.04 14.38 -16.17
CA ALA A 545 -10.16 13.41 -16.81
C ALA A 545 -10.95 12.52 -17.77
N TRP A 546 -10.35 12.20 -18.91
CA TRP A 546 -10.98 11.34 -19.94
C TRP A 546 -9.93 10.57 -20.73
N ILE A 547 -10.37 9.50 -21.36
CA ILE A 547 -9.52 8.75 -22.30
C ILE A 547 -9.49 9.45 -23.65
N ILE A 548 -8.29 9.56 -24.23
CA ILE A 548 -8.06 9.98 -25.62
C ILE A 548 -7.81 8.74 -26.45
N GLU A 549 -8.52 8.58 -27.56
CA GLU A 549 -8.30 7.51 -28.53
C GLU A 549 -7.19 7.90 -29.53
N PRO A 550 -5.96 7.33 -29.40
CA PRO A 550 -4.84 7.66 -30.29
C PRO A 550 -4.81 6.80 -31.57
N TRP A 551 -5.81 5.93 -31.79
CA TRP A 551 -5.87 4.96 -32.91
C TRP A 551 -4.66 4.01 -32.94
N ASN A 552 -4.18 3.63 -31.76
CA ASN A 552 -3.05 2.73 -31.57
C ASN A 552 -3.20 1.98 -30.22
N ASP A 553 -3.33 0.66 -30.27
CA ASP A 553 -3.54 -0.16 -29.07
C ASP A 553 -2.27 -0.36 -28.22
N HIS A 554 -1.14 0.21 -28.62
CA HIS A 554 0.08 0.28 -27.81
C HIS A 554 0.23 1.59 -27.03
N ILE A 555 -0.63 2.58 -27.31
CA ILE A 555 -0.54 3.91 -26.68
C ILE A 555 -1.80 4.16 -25.84
N LEU A 556 -1.61 4.42 -24.56
CA LEU A 556 -2.64 4.98 -23.70
C LEU A 556 -2.64 6.50 -23.81
N GLY A 557 -3.80 7.10 -24.10
CA GLY A 557 -3.99 8.54 -24.13
C GLY A 557 -4.92 9.00 -22.99
N ILE A 558 -4.51 9.99 -22.21
CA ILE A 558 -5.27 10.59 -21.10
C ILE A 558 -5.35 12.10 -21.34
N GLY A 559 -6.56 12.65 -21.34
CA GLY A 559 -6.80 14.08 -21.30
C GLY A 559 -7.13 14.52 -19.88
N ARG A 560 -6.67 15.71 -19.47
CA ARG A 560 -7.08 16.36 -18.21
C ARG A 560 -7.35 17.84 -18.46
N TYR A 561 -8.30 18.41 -17.71
CA TYR A 561 -8.61 19.82 -17.77
C TYR A 561 -8.98 20.35 -16.39
N TYR A 562 -8.39 21.46 -16.00
CA TYR A 562 -8.75 22.18 -14.80
C TYR A 562 -8.34 23.66 -14.88
N ASN A 563 -9.23 24.55 -14.50
CA ASN A 563 -8.97 25.97 -14.31
C ASN A 563 -8.22 26.69 -15.45
N GLY A 564 -8.41 26.24 -16.68
CA GLY A 564 -7.80 26.82 -17.88
C GLY A 564 -6.49 26.16 -18.32
N GLU A 565 -6.08 25.08 -17.66
CA GLU A 565 -5.01 24.20 -18.10
C GLU A 565 -5.59 22.95 -18.76
N LYS A 566 -5.04 22.54 -19.89
CA LYS A 566 -5.42 21.31 -20.60
C LYS A 566 -4.18 20.50 -20.88
N LEU A 567 -4.15 19.26 -20.40
CA LEU A 567 -3.08 18.29 -20.58
C LEU A 567 -3.54 17.16 -21.49
N LEU A 568 -2.68 16.77 -22.43
CA LEU A 568 -2.78 15.52 -23.21
C LEU A 568 -1.56 14.67 -22.88
N ALA A 569 -1.76 13.57 -22.18
CA ALA A 569 -0.69 12.65 -21.80
C ALA A 569 -0.79 11.37 -22.64
N PHE A 570 0.32 10.92 -23.22
CA PHE A 570 0.38 9.70 -24.02
C PHE A 570 1.54 8.82 -23.55
N PHE A 571 1.26 7.52 -23.39
CA PHE A 571 2.20 6.52 -22.86
C PHE A 571 2.33 5.37 -23.84
N ASN A 572 3.51 5.12 -24.37
CA ASN A 572 3.79 4.03 -25.30
C ASN A 572 4.30 2.80 -24.55
N PHE A 573 3.44 1.80 -24.39
CA PHE A 573 3.75 0.54 -23.72
C PHE A 573 4.47 -0.49 -24.61
N SER A 574 4.81 -0.16 -25.85
CA SER A 574 5.61 -1.03 -26.72
C SER A 574 7.09 -0.68 -26.69
N GLU A 575 7.94 -1.64 -27.02
CA GLU A 575 9.40 -1.43 -27.11
C GLU A 575 9.84 -0.64 -28.35
N ASN A 576 8.92 -0.37 -29.31
CA ASN A 576 9.21 0.34 -30.54
C ASN A 576 8.55 1.73 -30.55
N GLU A 577 9.13 2.65 -31.33
CA GLU A 577 8.48 3.93 -31.58
C GLU A 577 7.07 3.72 -32.15
N GLN A 578 6.10 4.44 -31.61
CA GLN A 578 4.70 4.41 -32.02
C GLN A 578 4.18 5.81 -32.28
N THR A 579 3.16 5.94 -33.16
CA THR A 579 2.53 7.21 -33.45
C THR A 579 1.14 7.26 -32.83
N ALA A 580 0.90 8.28 -32.00
CA ALA A 580 -0.44 8.66 -31.55
C ALA A 580 -1.06 9.64 -32.56
N TRP A 581 -2.25 9.31 -33.06
CA TRP A 581 -3.00 10.18 -33.96
C TRP A 581 -4.08 10.91 -33.17
N VAL A 582 -3.96 12.23 -33.07
CA VAL A 582 -4.93 13.12 -32.44
C VAL A 582 -5.25 14.28 -33.34
N ASN A 583 -6.35 14.97 -33.10
CA ASN A 583 -6.77 16.07 -33.96
C ASN A 583 -7.04 17.32 -33.10
N GLU A 584 -5.99 17.79 -32.45
CA GLU A 584 -6.04 19.02 -31.66
C GLU A 584 -5.57 20.22 -32.50
N MET A 585 -6.19 21.35 -32.24
CA MET A 585 -5.95 22.59 -33.01
C MET A 585 -5.14 23.62 -32.25
N GLU A 586 -5.05 23.47 -30.91
CA GLU A 586 -4.31 24.36 -30.06
C GLU A 586 -2.81 24.14 -30.15
N ASP A 587 -2.04 25.15 -29.79
CA ASP A 587 -0.59 25.05 -29.64
C ASP A 587 -0.27 24.47 -28.28
N TYR A 588 0.52 23.40 -28.28
CA TYR A 588 0.96 22.68 -27.08
C TYR A 588 2.47 22.81 -26.89
N TYR A 589 2.92 22.62 -25.68
CA TYR A 589 4.32 22.40 -25.34
C TYR A 589 4.47 21.17 -24.44
N ASP A 590 5.60 20.50 -24.58
CA ASP A 590 5.95 19.34 -23.74
C ASP A 590 6.41 19.84 -22.37
N LEU A 591 5.73 19.42 -21.29
CA LEU A 591 6.01 19.86 -19.92
C LEU A 591 7.40 19.44 -19.45
N VAL A 592 7.91 18.30 -19.93
CA VAL A 592 9.20 17.76 -19.48
C VAL A 592 10.36 18.49 -20.14
N THR A 593 10.23 18.80 -21.45
CA THR A 593 11.31 19.43 -22.23
C THR A 593 11.12 20.95 -22.36
N GLY A 594 9.91 21.46 -22.16
CA GLY A 594 9.55 22.85 -22.37
C GLY A 594 9.47 23.25 -23.86
N GLU A 595 9.56 22.29 -24.79
CA GLU A 595 9.56 22.57 -26.23
C GLU A 595 8.14 22.60 -26.82
N PRO A 596 7.85 23.52 -27.79
CA PRO A 596 6.59 23.50 -28.52
C PRO A 596 6.42 22.20 -29.32
N LYS A 597 5.22 21.59 -29.24
CA LYS A 597 4.90 20.34 -29.94
C LYS A 597 3.49 20.34 -30.48
N ALA A 598 3.32 20.00 -31.75
CA ALA A 598 1.99 19.90 -32.37
C ALA A 598 1.30 18.60 -31.94
N ALA A 599 0.06 18.70 -31.48
CA ALA A 599 -0.76 17.55 -31.07
C ALA A 599 -1.56 17.01 -32.28
N LYS A 600 -0.89 16.38 -33.24
CA LYS A 600 -1.50 15.76 -34.43
C LYS A 600 -1.03 14.32 -34.62
N ALA A 601 0.14 14.11 -35.19
CA ALA A 601 0.82 12.83 -35.32
C ALA A 601 2.03 12.88 -34.39
N ILE A 602 1.91 12.30 -33.19
CA ILE A 602 2.91 12.40 -32.15
C ILE A 602 3.69 11.10 -32.12
N ASN A 603 4.96 11.15 -32.56
CA ASN A 603 5.85 10.00 -32.44
C ASN A 603 6.39 9.92 -31.01
N ILE A 604 6.23 8.77 -30.40
CA ILE A 604 6.63 8.48 -29.02
C ILE A 604 7.59 7.29 -29.07
N PRO A 605 8.84 7.44 -28.60
CA PRO A 605 9.79 6.33 -28.53
C PRO A 605 9.24 5.16 -27.70
N GLY A 606 9.83 3.97 -27.90
CA GLY A 606 9.44 2.79 -27.10
C GLY A 606 9.63 3.03 -25.61
N TYR A 607 8.67 2.59 -24.81
CA TYR A 607 8.63 2.78 -23.35
C TYR A 607 8.89 4.22 -22.92
N SER A 608 8.19 5.15 -23.58
CA SER A 608 8.30 6.58 -23.30
C SER A 608 6.92 7.23 -23.28
N PHE A 609 6.88 8.49 -22.89
CA PHE A 609 5.66 9.25 -22.76
C PHE A 609 5.86 10.71 -23.21
N VAL A 610 4.76 11.43 -23.34
CA VAL A 610 4.76 12.89 -23.50
C VAL A 610 3.63 13.50 -22.68
N TRP A 611 3.89 14.65 -22.05
CA TRP A 611 2.90 15.50 -21.38
C TRP A 611 2.78 16.81 -22.16
N LEU A 612 1.74 16.92 -22.98
CA LEU A 612 1.48 18.09 -23.80
C LEU A 612 0.49 19.02 -23.12
N MET A 613 0.91 20.23 -22.83
CA MET A 613 0.14 21.22 -22.10
C MET A 613 -0.22 22.40 -22.97
N THR A 614 -1.45 22.91 -22.83
CA THR A 614 -1.85 24.24 -23.25
C THR A 614 -2.49 25.00 -22.10
N THR A 615 -2.30 26.31 -22.08
CA THR A 615 -2.86 27.17 -21.04
C THR A 615 -3.73 28.26 -21.67
N PHE A 616 -4.84 28.58 -21.02
CA PHE A 616 -5.79 29.61 -21.45
C PHE A 616 -5.64 30.92 -20.62
N ASN A 617 -4.40 31.30 -20.29
CA ASN A 617 -4.04 32.57 -19.63
C ASN A 617 -4.72 32.84 -18.28
N LYS A 618 -4.87 31.84 -17.42
CA LYS A 618 -5.31 32.05 -16.05
C LYS A 618 -4.14 31.84 -15.07
N PRO A 619 -3.97 32.72 -14.07
CA PRO A 619 -2.98 32.48 -13.04
C PRO A 619 -3.36 31.24 -12.23
N PHE A 620 -2.41 30.35 -12.03
CA PHE A 620 -2.52 29.21 -11.13
C PHE A 620 -2.45 29.72 -9.67
N VAL A 621 -3.39 29.29 -8.84
CA VAL A 621 -3.34 29.50 -7.39
C VAL A 621 -3.17 28.16 -6.72
N LYS A 622 -1.94 27.87 -6.24
CA LYS A 622 -1.65 26.65 -5.50
C LYS A 622 -2.54 26.55 -4.26
N LYS A 623 -3.22 25.43 -4.07
CA LYS A 623 -3.90 25.13 -2.80
C LYS A 623 -2.85 24.99 -1.70
N GLN A 624 -3.01 25.74 -0.63
CA GLN A 624 -2.11 25.69 0.53
C GLN A 624 -2.83 25.01 1.68
N HIS A 625 -2.11 24.17 2.41
CA HIS A 625 -2.62 23.53 3.63
C HIS A 625 -2.39 24.47 4.83
N PRO A 626 -3.40 25.26 5.28
CA PRO A 626 -3.19 26.38 6.21
C PRO A 626 -2.53 25.97 7.52
N LYS A 627 -2.80 24.75 7.99
CA LYS A 627 -2.28 24.28 9.26
C LYS A 627 -0.83 23.81 9.21
N ILE A 628 -0.42 23.24 8.09
CA ILE A 628 0.96 22.84 7.84
C ILE A 628 1.86 24.09 7.84
N GLU A 629 1.43 25.16 7.19
CA GLU A 629 2.16 26.44 7.16
C GLU A 629 2.29 27.08 8.53
N ARG A 630 1.24 27.07 9.36
CA ARG A 630 1.31 27.59 10.73
C ARG A 630 2.36 26.89 11.57
N ARG A 631 2.51 25.58 11.47
CA ARG A 631 3.53 24.85 12.24
C ARG A 631 4.94 25.19 11.81
N ILE A 632 5.21 25.35 10.52
CA ILE A 632 6.52 25.76 10.01
C ILE A 632 6.86 27.16 10.51
N GLU A 633 5.91 28.10 10.53
CA GLU A 633 6.12 29.47 11.04
C GLU A 633 6.36 29.51 12.55
N GLU A 634 5.69 28.66 13.35
CA GLU A 634 5.86 28.59 14.81
C GLU A 634 7.16 27.89 15.24
N ALA A 635 7.66 26.92 14.47
CA ALA A 635 8.92 26.24 14.75
C ALA A 635 10.16 27.14 14.51
N ALA A 636 10.11 27.99 13.47
CA ALA A 636 11.22 28.87 13.11
C ALA A 636 11.63 29.90 14.18
N PRO A 637 10.72 30.49 14.99
CA PRO A 637 11.11 31.43 16.06
C PRO A 637 11.74 30.77 17.29
N ALA A 638 11.43 29.49 17.58
CA ALA A 638 11.98 28.77 18.75
C ALA A 638 13.48 28.47 18.60
N GLU A 639 13.93 28.09 17.41
CA GLU A 639 15.35 27.87 17.14
C GLU A 639 16.19 29.16 17.23
N LYS A 640 15.62 30.30 16.78
CA LYS A 640 16.30 31.60 16.91
C LYS A 640 16.42 32.09 18.37
N LYS A 641 15.51 31.67 19.26
CA LYS A 641 15.60 32.01 20.68
C LYS A 641 16.58 31.13 21.45
N ALA A 642 16.73 29.86 21.06
CA ALA A 642 17.69 28.95 21.70
C ALA A 642 19.18 29.29 21.37
N GLU A 643 19.44 29.79 20.17
CA GLU A 643 20.78 30.25 19.79
C GLU A 643 21.17 31.61 20.42
N ALA A 644 20.19 32.46 20.71
CA ALA A 644 20.46 33.79 21.32
C ALA A 644 20.79 33.70 22.83
N GLU A 645 20.38 32.66 23.54
CA GLU A 645 20.66 32.49 24.97
C GLU A 645 22.01 31.78 25.30
N LYS A 646 22.71 31.24 24.28
CA LYS A 646 23.95 30.46 24.46
C LYS A 646 25.25 31.28 24.16
N LYS A 647 25.25 32.61 24.21
CA LYS A 647 26.52 33.37 24.16
C LYS A 647 27.06 33.63 25.56
N PRO A 648 28.21 33.04 25.97
CA PRO A 648 28.79 33.31 27.29
C PRO A 648 29.51 34.65 27.30
N ALA A 649 29.30 35.36 28.38
CA ALA A 649 29.97 36.61 28.68
C ALA A 649 31.50 36.46 28.71
N ALA A 650 32.18 37.29 27.94
CA ALA A 650 33.62 37.40 27.91
C ALA A 650 34.15 37.97 29.25
N LYS A 651 34.97 37.21 29.98
CA LYS A 651 35.90 37.76 30.99
C LYS A 651 37.26 37.95 30.37
N LYS A 652 37.68 39.21 30.32
CA LYS A 652 39.07 39.65 30.04
C LYS A 652 39.97 39.16 31.14
N THR A 653 41.08 38.49 30.83
CA THR A 653 42.36 38.66 31.53
C THR A 653 43.54 38.26 30.62
N ALA A 654 44.59 38.98 30.81
CA ALA A 654 45.76 39.29 30.09
C ALA A 654 46.71 38.17 29.63
N ALA A 655 47.48 38.59 28.67
CA ALA A 655 48.60 37.95 27.97
C ALA A 655 49.68 37.28 28.79
N ARG A 656 50.24 36.20 28.25
CA ARG A 656 51.72 35.96 28.22
C ARG A 656 52.05 34.85 27.18
N LYS A 657 52.84 35.19 26.18
CA LYS A 657 53.67 34.33 25.32
C LYS A 657 55.10 34.29 25.91
N PRO A 658 56.08 33.50 25.41
CA PRO A 658 56.06 32.16 24.76
C PRO A 658 57.14 31.23 25.35
N ALA A 659 57.22 29.98 24.95
CA ALA A 659 58.52 29.32 24.68
C ALA A 659 58.33 27.94 23.99
N ALA A 660 59.05 27.78 22.92
CA ALA A 660 59.22 26.57 22.12
C ALA A 660 60.18 25.57 22.76
N LYS A 661 60.05 24.28 22.44
CA LYS A 661 61.16 23.36 22.08
C LYS A 661 60.60 21.95 21.80
N LYS A 662 60.81 21.52 20.55
CA LYS A 662 61.58 20.40 19.99
C LYS A 662 61.25 18.99 20.50
N ALA A 663 60.71 18.16 19.64
CA ALA A 663 61.24 17.13 18.77
C ALA A 663 61.93 15.92 19.42
N ALA A 664 61.44 14.72 19.13
CA ALA A 664 62.13 13.45 18.82
C ALA A 664 61.03 12.37 18.68
N ALA A 665 60.78 11.78 17.59
CA ALA A 665 61.44 10.85 16.69
C ALA A 665 61.48 9.40 17.23
N GLU A 666 60.86 8.51 16.44
CA GLU A 666 61.19 7.10 16.19
C GLU A 666 60.91 6.02 17.24
N LYS A 667 60.15 4.99 16.86
CA LYS A 667 60.57 3.73 16.26
C LYS A 667 59.45 2.72 16.05
N LYS A 668 59.33 2.23 14.80
CA LYS A 668 58.82 0.89 14.49
C LYS A 668 59.88 -0.15 14.82
N PRO A 669 59.52 -1.41 15.08
CA PRO A 669 59.87 -2.52 14.19
C PRO A 669 58.70 -3.51 13.98
N ALA A 670 58.46 -3.92 12.75
CA ALA A 670 59.03 -4.94 11.90
C ALA A 670 58.60 -6.39 12.25
N VAL A 671 57.73 -6.91 11.47
CA VAL A 671 57.67 -8.19 10.70
C VAL A 671 58.33 -9.41 11.33
N LYS A 672 57.55 -10.50 11.43
CA LYS A 672 58.02 -11.87 11.08
C LYS A 672 56.90 -12.71 10.41
N LYS A 673 57.23 -13.15 9.18
CA LYS A 673 56.65 -14.23 8.38
C LYS A 673 57.14 -15.57 8.92
N ALA A 674 56.32 -16.61 8.75
CA ALA A 674 56.64 -17.97 8.27
C ALA A 674 55.35 -18.83 8.41
N ALA A 675 54.90 -19.42 7.42
CA ALA A 675 55.11 -20.45 6.43
C ALA A 675 54.33 -21.72 6.81
N ALA A 676 53.36 -22.02 5.97
CA ALA A 676 53.26 -23.07 4.96
C ALA A 676 52.94 -24.50 5.43
N GLU A 677 52.01 -25.06 4.68
CA GLU A 677 51.79 -26.46 4.27
C GLU A 677 51.06 -27.42 5.24
N LYS A 678 49.97 -28.06 4.83
CA LYS A 678 49.81 -29.19 3.88
C LYS A 678 48.35 -29.62 3.71
N LYS A 679 47.94 -29.80 2.45
CA LYS A 679 46.86 -30.74 2.07
C LYS A 679 47.37 -32.19 2.15
N PRO A 680 46.51 -33.21 2.32
CA PRO A 680 46.27 -34.18 1.28
C PRO A 680 44.79 -34.54 1.07
N ALA A 681 44.34 -34.53 -0.17
CA ALA A 681 44.27 -35.63 -1.14
C ALA A 681 43.08 -36.59 -0.98
N ALA A 682 42.36 -36.63 -2.06
CA ALA A 682 41.14 -37.37 -2.39
C ALA A 682 41.22 -38.91 -2.21
N LYS A 683 40.03 -39.51 -1.98
CA LYS A 683 39.74 -40.87 -2.45
C LYS A 683 38.36 -40.98 -3.10
N LYS A 684 38.36 -41.35 -4.37
CA LYS A 684 37.23 -41.85 -5.18
C LYS A 684 36.85 -43.28 -4.75
N ALA A 685 35.56 -43.59 -4.79
CA ALA A 685 34.96 -44.86 -5.15
C ALA A 685 33.47 -44.58 -5.47
N ALA A 686 33.02 -44.61 -6.67
CA ALA A 686 32.68 -45.66 -7.64
C ALA A 686 31.36 -46.39 -7.33
N GLU A 687 30.39 -46.03 -8.14
CA GLU A 687 29.28 -46.80 -8.77
C GLU A 687 28.68 -48.03 -8.09
N LYS A 688 27.30 -48.00 -8.06
CA LYS A 688 26.48 -49.10 -8.62
C LYS A 688 25.01 -48.67 -8.78
N LYS A 689 24.55 -48.63 -10.06
CA LYS A 689 23.13 -48.82 -10.45
C LYS A 689 22.78 -50.31 -10.38
N PRO A 690 21.51 -50.69 -10.18
CA PRO A 690 20.84 -51.57 -11.11
C PRO A 690 19.44 -51.06 -11.54
N ALA A 691 19.24 -50.96 -12.84
CA ALA A 691 18.50 -51.87 -13.73
C ALA A 691 16.96 -51.89 -13.57
N ALA A 692 16.35 -51.44 -14.67
CA ALA A 692 14.93 -51.42 -14.98
C ALA A 692 14.28 -52.82 -15.02
N LYS A 693 12.97 -52.88 -14.65
CA LYS A 693 12.06 -53.88 -15.16
C LYS A 693 10.82 -53.24 -15.79
N LYS A 694 10.72 -53.44 -17.12
CA LYS A 694 9.50 -53.28 -17.92
C LYS A 694 8.51 -54.37 -17.55
N THR A 695 7.23 -54.04 -17.40
CA THR A 695 6.11 -54.93 -17.78
C THR A 695 4.98 -54.14 -18.41
N ALA A 696 4.41 -54.78 -19.39
CA ALA A 696 3.60 -54.27 -20.48
C ALA A 696 2.13 -54.08 -20.20
N ALA A 697 1.54 -53.33 -21.09
CA ALA A 697 0.17 -53.01 -21.41
C ALA A 697 -0.94 -54.04 -21.15
N ARG A 698 -2.12 -53.54 -20.83
CA ARG A 698 -3.42 -54.03 -21.37
C ARG A 698 -4.48 -52.93 -21.36
N LYS A 699 -4.91 -52.55 -22.58
CA LYS A 699 -6.26 -51.97 -22.83
C LYS A 699 -7.30 -53.11 -22.80
N PRO A 700 -8.56 -52.83 -22.44
CA PRO A 700 -9.64 -52.93 -23.42
C PRO A 700 -10.67 -51.80 -23.32
N ALA A 701 -11.06 -51.25 -24.45
CA ALA A 701 -12.22 -51.49 -25.28
C ALA A 701 -13.47 -50.71 -24.88
N ALA A 702 -13.87 -49.93 -25.86
CA ALA A 702 -15.07 -49.07 -25.91
C ALA A 702 -16.39 -49.83 -25.80
N LYS A 703 -17.42 -49.20 -25.22
CA LYS A 703 -18.84 -49.46 -25.55
C LYS A 703 -19.57 -48.13 -25.80
N LYS A 704 -20.10 -48.02 -27.02
CA LYS A 704 -21.11 -47.04 -27.49
C LYS A 704 -22.49 -47.41 -26.91
N ALA A 705 -23.27 -46.37 -26.55
CA ALA A 705 -24.74 -46.29 -26.72
C ALA A 705 -25.09 -44.84 -26.39
N ALA A 706 -25.49 -44.01 -27.30
CA ALA A 706 -26.75 -43.80 -28.02
C ALA A 706 -27.61 -42.74 -27.31
N ALA A 707 -27.92 -41.73 -28.09
CA ALA A 707 -28.68 -40.52 -27.83
C ALA A 707 -30.11 -40.71 -27.40
N LYS A 708 -30.64 -39.71 -26.67
CA LYS A 708 -32.05 -39.23 -26.85
C LYS A 708 -32.15 -37.84 -26.24
N GLU A 709 -32.37 -36.82 -27.09
CA GLU A 709 -33.13 -35.62 -26.76
C GLU A 709 -34.63 -35.98 -26.55
N PRO A 710 -35.37 -35.20 -25.80
CA PRO A 710 -36.33 -34.32 -26.46
C PRO A 710 -36.48 -32.92 -25.85
N ALA A 711 -36.50 -31.93 -26.75
CA ALA A 711 -37.62 -31.04 -27.05
C ALA A 711 -38.09 -30.04 -25.97
N ALA A 712 -38.09 -28.80 -26.40
CA ALA A 712 -38.58 -27.56 -25.81
C ALA A 712 -40.04 -27.58 -25.40
N GLU A 713 -40.37 -26.80 -24.34
CA GLU A 713 -41.64 -26.04 -24.30
C GLU A 713 -41.42 -24.70 -23.58
N ALA A 714 -41.80 -23.64 -24.27
CA ALA A 714 -41.91 -22.28 -23.78
C ALA A 714 -43.28 -22.07 -23.10
N ALA A 715 -43.34 -21.18 -22.13
CA ALA A 715 -44.40 -20.19 -21.86
C ALA A 715 -44.15 -19.51 -20.51
N GLU A 716 -43.98 -18.19 -20.59
CA GLU A 716 -44.78 -17.10 -19.99
C GLU A 716 -45.21 -17.27 -18.50
N GLU A 717 -44.61 -16.49 -17.59
CA GLU A 717 -45.15 -15.28 -16.95
C GLU A 717 -44.03 -14.53 -16.23
#